data_ec08d926535fc695f4684245133580b3
#
_entry.id   ec08d926535fc695f4684245133580b3
#
_cell.length_a   1.000
_cell.length_b   1.000
_cell.length_c   1.000
_cell.angle_alpha   90.00
_cell.angle_beta   90.00
_cell.angle_gamma   90.00
#
_symmetry.space_group_name_H-M   'P 1'
#
loop_
_entity.id
_entity.type
_entity.pdbx_description
1 polymer ?
#
loop_
_entity_poly.entity_id
_entity_poly.type
_entity_poly.pdbx_seq_one_letter_code
_entity_poly.pdbx_strand_id
1 'polypeptide(L)'
;MNMMISYQELVRTFPNITGSFTTENGRLLLQGHPVIHAFSSQSIVDKTNSLGDYSTLNKPTSSSQNDWENRHYLFNELNLNNSDLSVSRNAHLQANINATGSNITLGDNRVYIDENDGNGIDFKITEGKSDAVKKEDESTFVGRISISQNSSLSIKNNFNGSITSSDSNIKIDSRNVILNDVMLENSLLNLKNNSRVQLTGDLKSNEKIDIDDSTLVLNADRKTEQMYNSKLGWILNGDKSILTVLPLSHLYGDIISSGNTTLTFGDLNYSKQTLGGQLSGNQVFYSGKMMAPSSRVDMYATKWSLSGDSEVDSLIISNTSVGYHANKTTSSPWSLAGVTPSQAIMTDLKMNSLSATNSSFTFRTNGKESDKLIVTGKAQGKSNTLYVNFLKLPSSQEKLNLPLIEAPLSTKLDIFKPGPSKRGFSEIMPIIRTVNSEQKKKWILTGYEEKENKKITKQATDFMKNGVDRFLIESNNLNKRMGELRNLNYDTGVWARIVNGKGASENGYNDTFNHVQIGYDKKSEKQDFDVFTGLTATYTHSNGSSDFYNGTANTYGLGYYSSIIYDCGLYADFISKVLYSEQDYNLHLLGFGNKKSKNYSFLTSFEFGYRHSISDNSFIEPKAEIISGYISKNDYAWNNNGINLAMMTDSNVPVIGKLGVSTGNIFSLDTSNITTHAGVYYEFDITKTPDITLRDDVGTYNIKGKKDARMVYSVGINGNINKNTRIGVDIERSSFGDYNINHLVNANIRYSF
;
A
#
# COMPACT_ATOMS: atom_id res chain seq x y z
N MET A 1 -16.89 -26.73 30.31
CA MET A 1 -18.22 -27.22 30.72
C MET A 1 -19.24 -26.36 29.99
N ASN A 2 -20.07 -26.95 29.12
CA ASN A 2 -21.14 -26.20 28.47
C ASN A 2 -22.35 -26.25 29.41
N MET A 3 -22.82 -25.12 29.89
CA MET A 3 -23.96 -25.01 30.75
C MET A 3 -25.07 -24.28 29.97
N MET A 4 -26.18 -24.94 29.75
CA MET A 4 -27.38 -24.44 29.06
C MET A 4 -28.48 -24.21 30.09
N ILE A 5 -29.04 -23.02 30.16
CA ILE A 5 -30.11 -22.67 31.11
C ILE A 5 -31.30 -22.15 30.33
N SER A 6 -32.42 -22.81 30.48
CA SER A 6 -33.70 -22.48 29.85
C SER A 6 -34.66 -21.84 30.84
N TYR A 7 -35.40 -20.87 30.37
CA TYR A 7 -36.59 -20.21 30.90
C TYR A 7 -36.63 -19.75 32.37
N GLN A 8 -36.67 -18.43 32.55
CA GLN A 8 -37.03 -17.70 33.77
C GLN A 8 -36.11 -17.75 35.00
N GLU A 9 -34.92 -18.31 34.91
CA GLU A 9 -34.02 -18.25 36.05
C GLU A 9 -33.01 -17.08 35.96
N LEU A 10 -32.84 -16.37 37.07
CA LEU A 10 -31.75 -15.44 37.27
C LEU A 10 -30.49 -16.25 37.41
N VAL A 11 -29.62 -16.23 36.41
CA VAL A 11 -28.39 -17.00 36.48
C VAL A 11 -27.37 -16.28 37.36
N ARG A 12 -27.02 -16.90 38.40
CA ARG A 12 -25.97 -16.51 39.33
C ARG A 12 -24.69 -17.18 38.90
N THR A 13 -23.70 -16.39 38.50
CA THR A 13 -22.55 -16.89 37.79
C THR A 13 -21.45 -17.44 38.66
N PHE A 14 -20.77 -18.46 38.17
CA PHE A 14 -19.62 -19.09 38.78
C PHE A 14 -18.32 -18.47 38.26
N PRO A 15 -17.27 -18.42 39.10
CA PRO A 15 -15.97 -17.87 38.72
C PRO A 15 -15.22 -18.77 37.74
N ASN A 16 -14.42 -18.17 36.85
CA ASN A 16 -13.50 -18.84 35.93
C ASN A 16 -14.12 -19.99 35.12
N ILE A 17 -15.11 -19.67 34.29
CA ILE A 17 -15.64 -20.64 33.34
C ILE A 17 -14.66 -20.73 32.16
N THR A 18 -13.80 -21.74 32.17
CA THR A 18 -12.98 -22.13 31.03
C THR A 18 -13.80 -22.91 30.00
N GLY A 19 -14.87 -22.33 29.48
CA GLY A 19 -15.79 -22.94 28.52
C GLY A 19 -16.78 -21.94 28.02
N SER A 20 -17.73 -22.37 27.20
CA SER A 20 -18.84 -21.55 26.76
C SER A 20 -20.02 -21.61 27.74
N PHE A 21 -20.59 -20.45 28.01
CA PHE A 21 -21.83 -20.30 28.73
C PHE A 21 -22.94 -19.87 27.78
N THR A 22 -24.06 -20.54 27.79
CA THR A 22 -25.19 -20.24 26.90
C THR A 22 -26.45 -19.98 27.72
N THR A 23 -27.18 -18.92 27.40
CA THR A 23 -28.53 -18.64 27.92
C THR A 23 -29.51 -18.50 26.79
N GLU A 24 -30.67 -19.11 26.95
CA GLU A 24 -31.77 -19.06 25.98
C GLU A 24 -33.03 -18.53 26.67
N ASN A 25 -33.70 -17.53 26.05
CA ASN A 25 -34.91 -16.89 26.54
C ASN A 25 -34.83 -16.48 28.02
N GLY A 26 -33.67 -16.05 28.48
CA GLY A 26 -33.37 -15.77 29.87
C GLY A 26 -32.79 -14.38 30.11
N ARG A 27 -32.42 -14.14 31.37
CA ARG A 27 -31.75 -12.92 31.78
C ARG A 27 -30.49 -13.26 32.58
N LEU A 28 -29.36 -12.62 32.23
CA LEU A 28 -28.13 -12.71 32.97
C LEU A 28 -27.81 -11.33 33.58
N LEU A 29 -27.66 -11.28 34.89
CA LEU A 29 -27.33 -10.09 35.63
C LEU A 29 -25.96 -10.26 36.34
N LEU A 30 -25.01 -9.38 36.05
CA LEU A 30 -23.71 -9.32 36.68
C LEU A 30 -23.61 -8.04 37.47
N GLN A 31 -23.55 -8.15 38.84
CA GLN A 31 -23.55 -7.01 39.75
C GLN A 31 -22.20 -6.88 40.49
N GLY A 32 -21.70 -5.66 40.63
CA GLY A 32 -20.47 -5.34 41.34
C GLY A 32 -20.65 -5.19 42.82
N HIS A 33 -21.52 -4.29 43.27
CA HIS A 33 -21.71 -3.93 44.67
C HIS A 33 -23.14 -4.14 45.13
N PRO A 34 -23.38 -4.71 46.33
CA PRO A 34 -24.69 -4.70 46.95
C PRO A 34 -25.02 -3.29 47.41
N VAL A 35 -25.84 -2.58 46.68
CA VAL A 35 -26.25 -1.20 47.04
C VAL A 35 -27.19 -1.17 48.26
N ILE A 36 -27.62 -2.31 48.79
CA ILE A 36 -28.69 -2.37 49.81
C ILE A 36 -28.24 -3.28 50.93
N HIS A 37 -27.80 -2.67 52.01
CA HIS A 37 -27.54 -3.32 53.31
C HIS A 37 -28.82 -3.66 54.12
N ALA A 38 -29.99 -3.38 53.57
CA ALA A 38 -31.23 -3.49 54.32
C ALA A 38 -31.95 -4.85 54.17
N PHE A 39 -31.47 -5.69 53.27
CA PHE A 39 -32.13 -6.97 53.01
C PHE A 39 -31.27 -8.13 53.52
N SER A 40 -31.97 -9.10 54.10
CA SER A 40 -31.38 -10.25 54.75
C SER A 40 -30.26 -10.89 53.94
N SER A 41 -29.43 -11.68 54.62
CA SER A 41 -28.28 -12.43 54.10
C SER A 41 -28.51 -13.31 52.84
N GLN A 42 -29.63 -13.16 52.17
CA GLN A 42 -30.04 -13.87 50.97
C GLN A 42 -30.18 -12.98 49.75
N SER A 43 -29.55 -11.80 49.73
CA SER A 43 -29.56 -10.96 48.56
C SER A 43 -28.93 -11.71 47.36
N ILE A 44 -29.51 -11.51 46.21
CA ILE A 44 -29.03 -12.09 44.94
C ILE A 44 -27.53 -11.82 44.73
N VAL A 45 -27.05 -10.70 45.25
CA VAL A 45 -25.65 -10.25 45.15
C VAL A 45 -24.71 -11.16 45.89
N ASP A 46 -25.10 -11.74 47.04
CA ASP A 46 -24.26 -12.64 47.82
C ASP A 46 -24.03 -13.99 47.13
N LYS A 47 -24.78 -14.28 46.07
CA LYS A 47 -24.70 -15.54 45.36
C LYS A 47 -24.13 -15.37 43.92
N THR A 48 -23.86 -14.14 43.48
CA THR A 48 -23.15 -13.93 42.22
C THR A 48 -21.65 -14.07 42.48
N ASN A 49 -21.07 -15.07 41.93
CA ASN A 49 -19.67 -15.35 42.11
C ASN A 49 -18.84 -14.44 41.19
N SER A 50 -17.86 -13.79 41.79
CA SER A 50 -16.83 -13.10 41.00
C SER A 50 -15.85 -14.13 40.43
N LEU A 51 -15.28 -13.81 39.30
CA LEU A 51 -14.28 -14.65 38.64
C LEU A 51 -12.88 -14.43 39.12
N GLY A 52 -12.66 -13.50 40.03
CA GLY A 52 -11.31 -13.16 40.49
C GLY A 52 -10.75 -14.13 41.51
N ASP A 53 -11.43 -14.33 42.58
CA ASP A 53 -10.93 -15.16 43.65
C ASP A 53 -12.08 -15.83 44.41
N TYR A 54 -12.26 -17.09 44.15
CA TYR A 54 -13.29 -17.89 44.79
C TYR A 54 -13.04 -18.15 46.28
N SER A 55 -11.78 -18.14 46.67
CA SER A 55 -11.38 -18.39 48.07
C SER A 55 -11.75 -17.23 49.00
N THR A 56 -11.87 -16.03 48.43
CA THR A 56 -12.19 -14.82 49.24
C THR A 56 -13.70 -14.60 49.38
N LEU A 57 -14.53 -15.32 48.62
CA LEU A 57 -16.00 -15.19 48.64
C LEU A 57 -16.64 -15.84 49.87
N ASN A 58 -15.91 -16.65 50.62
CA ASN A 58 -16.48 -17.49 51.66
C ASN A 58 -16.75 -16.79 52.98
N LYS A 59 -16.39 -15.57 53.16
CA LYS A 59 -16.87 -14.70 54.26
C LYS A 59 -16.26 -13.31 54.16
N PRO A 60 -17.03 -12.23 54.12
CA PRO A 60 -16.49 -10.93 54.44
C PRO A 60 -16.08 -10.99 55.93
N THR A 61 -14.80 -10.99 56.19
CA THR A 61 -14.32 -10.64 57.47
C THR A 61 -14.65 -9.16 57.72
N SER A 62 -15.24 -8.84 58.80
CA SER A 62 -15.84 -7.56 59.17
C SER A 62 -14.91 -6.34 59.16
N SER A 63 -13.81 -6.37 58.43
CA SER A 63 -12.77 -5.33 58.50
C SER A 63 -12.39 -4.73 57.16
N SER A 64 -12.97 -5.11 56.01
CA SER A 64 -12.68 -4.48 54.74
C SER A 64 -13.94 -4.24 53.91
N GLN A 65 -14.52 -3.06 54.14
CA GLN A 65 -15.58 -2.50 53.28
C GLN A 65 -15.13 -2.34 51.82
N ASN A 66 -13.84 -2.47 51.53
CA ASN A 66 -13.25 -2.25 50.22
C ASN A 66 -13.18 -3.48 49.31
N ASP A 67 -13.33 -4.71 49.83
CA ASP A 67 -13.18 -5.94 49.05
C ASP A 67 -14.41 -6.29 48.16
N TRP A 68 -15.48 -5.52 48.28
CA TRP A 68 -16.71 -5.70 47.57
C TRP A 68 -16.88 -4.75 46.37
N GLU A 69 -16.02 -3.77 46.26
CA GLU A 69 -16.24 -2.63 45.35
C GLU A 69 -15.99 -2.94 43.88
N ASN A 70 -15.19 -3.98 43.54
CA ASN A 70 -14.88 -4.32 42.18
C ASN A 70 -14.94 -5.82 41.92
N ARG A 71 -16.05 -6.31 41.42
CA ARG A 71 -16.19 -7.70 41.04
C ARG A 71 -15.76 -7.95 39.62
N HIS A 72 -14.94 -8.99 39.43
CA HIS A 72 -14.41 -9.41 38.11
C HIS A 72 -15.10 -10.69 37.66
N TYR A 73 -15.66 -10.64 36.44
CA TYR A 73 -16.27 -11.77 35.76
C TYR A 73 -15.43 -12.14 34.54
N LEU A 74 -15.09 -13.40 34.42
CA LEU A 74 -14.27 -13.92 33.33
C LEU A 74 -14.97 -15.08 32.63
N PHE A 75 -15.29 -14.91 31.33
CA PHE A 75 -15.82 -15.95 30.47
C PHE A 75 -14.94 -16.10 29.22
N ASN A 76 -14.66 -17.32 28.80
CA ASN A 76 -14.06 -17.51 27.49
C ASN A 76 -15.05 -17.16 26.39
N GLU A 77 -16.30 -17.62 26.54
CA GLU A 77 -17.37 -17.37 25.59
C GLU A 77 -18.72 -17.28 26.31
N LEU A 78 -19.51 -16.28 25.96
CA LEU A 78 -20.84 -16.05 26.48
C LEU A 78 -21.82 -15.96 25.31
N ASN A 79 -22.70 -16.93 25.20
CA ASN A 79 -23.67 -17.02 24.12
C ASN A 79 -25.09 -16.66 24.65
N LEU A 80 -25.72 -15.67 24.03
CA LEU A 80 -27.04 -15.14 24.40
C LEU A 80 -28.02 -15.37 23.23
N ASN A 81 -29.07 -16.15 23.46
CA ASN A 81 -30.11 -16.39 22.47
C ASN A 81 -31.45 -15.89 23.02
N ASN A 82 -32.02 -14.86 22.38
CA ASN A 82 -33.26 -14.20 22.83
C ASN A 82 -33.19 -13.84 24.34
N SER A 83 -32.06 -13.33 24.79
CA SER A 83 -31.74 -13.17 26.21
C SER A 83 -31.25 -11.77 26.53
N ASP A 84 -31.44 -11.33 27.77
CA ASP A 84 -30.93 -10.04 28.25
C ASP A 84 -29.65 -10.22 29.09
N LEU A 85 -28.60 -9.48 28.79
CA LEU A 85 -27.43 -9.32 29.64
C LEU A 85 -27.39 -7.92 30.24
N SER A 86 -27.33 -7.83 31.55
CA SER A 86 -27.15 -6.58 32.26
C SER A 86 -25.92 -6.67 33.16
N VAL A 87 -24.94 -5.80 32.93
CA VAL A 87 -23.71 -5.67 33.73
C VAL A 87 -23.79 -4.38 34.51
N SER A 88 -23.75 -4.45 35.83
CA SER A 88 -23.83 -3.26 36.68
C SER A 88 -22.62 -2.36 36.49
N ARG A 89 -22.76 -1.08 36.89
CA ARG A 89 -21.75 -0.04 36.67
C ARG A 89 -20.41 -0.31 37.33
N ASN A 90 -20.37 -1.11 38.40
CA ASN A 90 -19.17 -1.44 39.16
C ASN A 90 -18.75 -2.92 39.04
N ALA A 91 -19.20 -3.61 38.00
CA ALA A 91 -18.75 -4.97 37.67
C ALA A 91 -17.81 -4.97 36.48
N HIS A 92 -16.67 -5.64 36.61
CA HIS A 92 -15.72 -5.82 35.50
C HIS A 92 -16.02 -7.11 34.75
N LEU A 93 -16.13 -7.06 33.44
CA LEU A 93 -16.41 -8.23 32.59
C LEU A 93 -15.33 -8.39 31.53
N GLN A 94 -14.70 -9.55 31.50
CA GLN A 94 -13.87 -9.99 30.41
C GLN A 94 -14.53 -11.19 29.72
N ALA A 95 -14.94 -11.03 28.46
CA ALA A 95 -15.66 -12.09 27.73
C ALA A 95 -15.60 -11.89 26.20
N ASN A 96 -15.73 -13.01 25.47
CA ASN A 96 -16.21 -13.00 24.10
C ASN A 96 -17.72 -13.25 24.12
N ILE A 97 -18.52 -12.29 23.66
CA ILE A 97 -19.98 -12.36 23.71
C ILE A 97 -20.51 -12.56 22.30
N ASN A 98 -21.35 -13.58 22.12
CA ASN A 98 -22.15 -13.81 20.93
C ASN A 98 -23.63 -13.70 21.28
N ALA A 99 -24.34 -12.74 20.67
CA ALA A 99 -25.72 -12.47 21.02
C ALA A 99 -26.63 -12.46 19.76
N THR A 100 -27.75 -13.18 19.85
CA THR A 100 -28.72 -13.28 18.79
C THR A 100 -30.12 -12.94 19.37
N GLY A 101 -30.81 -11.96 18.79
CA GLY A 101 -32.12 -11.53 19.28
C GLY A 101 -32.08 -11.00 20.72
N SER A 102 -30.96 -10.47 21.18
CA SER A 102 -30.67 -10.27 22.62
C SER A 102 -30.33 -8.81 22.93
N ASN A 103 -30.55 -8.40 24.19
CA ASN A 103 -30.19 -7.06 24.64
C ASN A 103 -29.03 -7.10 25.63
N ILE A 104 -27.99 -6.30 25.35
CA ILE A 104 -26.79 -6.19 26.18
C ILE A 104 -26.73 -4.77 26.73
N THR A 105 -26.65 -4.63 28.05
CA THR A 105 -26.40 -3.35 28.73
C THR A 105 -25.15 -3.47 29.58
N LEU A 106 -24.11 -2.74 29.23
CA LEU A 106 -22.88 -2.59 30.02
C LEU A 106 -22.94 -1.27 30.78
N GLY A 107 -22.83 -1.31 32.10
CA GLY A 107 -22.95 -0.16 32.98
C GLY A 107 -24.41 0.18 33.31
N ASP A 108 -25.19 -0.81 33.61
CA ASP A 108 -26.57 -0.64 34.04
C ASP A 108 -26.63 -0.02 35.45
N ASN A 109 -27.37 1.09 35.60
CA ASN A 109 -27.61 1.72 36.88
C ASN A 109 -28.81 1.11 37.61
N ARG A 110 -29.52 0.20 36.98
CA ARG A 110 -30.68 -0.47 37.61
C ARG A 110 -30.18 -1.47 38.64
N VAL A 111 -30.75 -1.43 39.81
CA VAL A 111 -30.52 -2.40 40.89
C VAL A 111 -31.74 -3.29 40.98
N TYR A 112 -31.53 -4.58 40.92
CA TYR A 112 -32.57 -5.57 41.07
C TYR A 112 -32.60 -6.00 42.53
N ILE A 113 -33.74 -5.85 43.16
CA ILE A 113 -33.97 -6.21 44.55
C ILE A 113 -34.84 -7.47 44.56
N ASP A 114 -34.43 -8.46 45.34
CA ASP A 114 -35.23 -9.62 45.65
C ASP A 114 -36.21 -9.25 46.78
N GLU A 115 -37.47 -9.05 46.47
CA GLU A 115 -38.53 -8.92 47.48
C GLU A 115 -39.10 -10.32 47.70
N ASN A 116 -38.57 -11.05 48.70
CA ASN A 116 -39.07 -12.35 49.06
C ASN A 116 -40.25 -12.18 50.00
N ASP A 117 -41.46 -12.24 49.47
CA ASP A 117 -42.73 -12.18 50.20
C ASP A 117 -43.25 -13.57 50.63
N GLY A 118 -42.44 -14.61 50.46
CA GLY A 118 -42.80 -15.99 50.81
C GLY A 118 -43.51 -16.77 49.74
N ASN A 119 -43.87 -16.16 48.60
CA ASN A 119 -44.63 -16.80 47.52
C ASN A 119 -43.83 -16.94 46.19
N GLY A 120 -42.59 -16.52 46.16
CA GLY A 120 -41.77 -16.57 44.95
C GLY A 120 -40.74 -15.45 44.97
N ILE A 121 -39.80 -15.49 44.03
CA ILE A 121 -38.82 -14.45 43.84
C ILE A 121 -39.40 -13.39 42.92
N ASP A 122 -39.83 -12.27 43.48
CA ASP A 122 -40.30 -11.12 42.69
C ASP A 122 -39.17 -10.07 42.65
N PHE A 123 -38.80 -9.61 41.45
CA PHE A 123 -37.71 -8.65 41.27
C PHE A 123 -38.27 -7.27 40.97
N LYS A 124 -38.04 -6.34 41.88
CA LYS A 124 -38.35 -4.94 41.69
C LYS A 124 -37.15 -4.19 41.14
N ILE A 125 -37.35 -3.56 39.99
CA ILE A 125 -36.35 -2.69 39.38
C ILE A 125 -36.41 -1.32 40.08
N THR A 126 -35.36 -0.92 40.77
CA THR A 126 -35.21 0.45 41.27
C THR A 126 -34.08 1.16 40.54
N GLU A 127 -34.29 2.44 40.19
CA GLU A 127 -33.19 3.30 39.79
C GLU A 127 -32.35 3.62 41.06
N GLY A 128 -31.14 3.09 41.08
CA GLY A 128 -30.18 3.46 42.15
C GLY A 128 -29.90 4.96 42.07
N LYS A 129 -30.02 5.69 43.18
CA LYS A 129 -29.55 7.08 43.25
C LYS A 129 -28.07 7.09 42.90
N SER A 130 -27.70 7.96 41.99
CA SER A 130 -26.31 8.13 41.53
C SER A 130 -25.46 8.86 42.58
N ASP A 131 -25.33 8.31 43.74
CA ASP A 131 -24.42 8.86 44.74
C ASP A 131 -23.01 8.41 44.36
N ALA A 132 -22.31 9.32 43.70
CA ALA A 132 -20.86 9.46 43.66
C ALA A 132 -20.04 8.14 43.65
N VAL A 133 -20.21 7.32 42.61
CA VAL A 133 -19.16 6.37 42.24
C VAL A 133 -17.95 7.22 41.86
N LYS A 134 -16.86 7.11 42.62
CA LYS A 134 -15.62 7.79 42.26
C LYS A 134 -15.22 7.35 40.85
N LYS A 135 -14.63 8.26 40.08
CA LYS A 135 -14.22 8.04 38.68
C LYS A 135 -13.25 6.86 38.50
N GLU A 136 -12.66 6.40 39.61
CA GLU A 136 -11.71 5.27 39.73
C GLU A 136 -12.42 3.90 39.80
N ASP A 137 -13.72 3.87 40.13
CA ASP A 137 -14.50 2.65 40.39
C ASP A 137 -15.41 2.26 39.23
N GLU A 138 -15.25 2.87 38.03
CA GLU A 138 -16.06 2.52 36.85
C GLU A 138 -15.64 1.15 36.29
N SER A 139 -16.58 0.24 36.18
CA SER A 139 -16.37 -1.09 35.61
C SER A 139 -15.84 -1.03 34.19
N THR A 140 -15.05 -2.02 33.84
CA THR A 140 -14.46 -2.14 32.50
C THR A 140 -14.93 -3.43 31.83
N PHE A 141 -15.40 -3.33 30.60
CA PHE A 141 -15.53 -4.48 29.72
C PHE A 141 -14.26 -4.65 28.89
N VAL A 142 -13.77 -5.89 28.80
CA VAL A 142 -12.64 -6.25 27.92
C VAL A 142 -13.03 -7.49 27.12
N GLY A 143 -12.96 -7.41 25.77
CA GLY A 143 -13.21 -8.56 24.91
C GLY A 143 -13.85 -8.23 23.56
N ARG A 144 -14.47 -9.24 22.95
CA ARG A 144 -15.16 -9.10 21.66
C ARG A 144 -16.66 -9.28 21.86
N ILE A 145 -17.46 -8.44 21.19
CA ILE A 145 -18.91 -8.57 21.16
C ILE A 145 -19.36 -8.77 19.73
N SER A 146 -20.09 -9.85 19.50
CA SER A 146 -20.77 -10.15 18.22
C SER A 146 -22.28 -10.16 18.45
N ILE A 147 -23.04 -9.29 17.78
CA ILE A 147 -24.49 -9.19 17.92
C ILE A 147 -25.18 -9.33 16.56
N SER A 148 -26.37 -9.97 16.56
CA SER A 148 -27.14 -10.20 15.34
C SER A 148 -28.63 -10.27 15.59
N GLN A 149 -29.44 -10.22 14.52
CA GLN A 149 -30.90 -10.47 14.54
C GLN A 149 -31.68 -9.55 15.50
N ASN A 150 -31.61 -8.24 15.23
CA ASN A 150 -32.29 -7.20 16.03
C ASN A 150 -31.83 -7.12 17.50
N SER A 151 -30.59 -7.52 17.77
CA SER A 151 -29.97 -7.33 19.08
C SER A 151 -29.71 -5.86 19.37
N SER A 152 -29.60 -5.51 20.64
CA SER A 152 -29.17 -4.18 21.06
C SER A 152 -27.96 -4.23 21.99
N LEU A 153 -27.01 -3.31 21.81
CA LEU A 153 -25.87 -3.12 22.69
C LEU A 153 -25.85 -1.69 23.21
N SER A 154 -25.91 -1.54 24.52
CA SER A 154 -25.77 -0.25 25.20
C SER A 154 -24.52 -0.24 26.08
N ILE A 155 -23.59 0.66 25.77
CA ILE A 155 -22.31 0.82 26.49
C ILE A 155 -22.38 2.14 27.28
N LYS A 156 -22.38 2.04 28.62
CA LYS A 156 -22.42 3.18 29.54
C LYS A 156 -21.19 3.26 30.46
N ASN A 157 -20.32 2.27 30.37
CA ASN A 157 -19.10 2.14 31.17
C ASN A 157 -17.84 2.16 30.29
N ASN A 158 -16.69 2.01 30.97
CA ASN A 158 -15.41 1.80 30.27
C ASN A 158 -15.48 0.53 29.41
N PHE A 159 -15.03 0.63 28.19
CA PHE A 159 -15.04 -0.46 27.22
C PHE A 159 -13.70 -0.53 26.49
N ASN A 160 -13.16 -1.74 26.35
CA ASN A 160 -11.99 -1.99 25.54
C ASN A 160 -12.19 -3.29 24.76
N GLY A 161 -12.43 -3.19 23.45
CA GLY A 161 -12.66 -4.39 22.65
C GLY A 161 -13.09 -4.14 21.23
N SER A 162 -13.46 -5.24 20.54
CA SER A 162 -13.94 -5.22 19.18
C SER A 162 -15.45 -5.50 19.11
N ILE A 163 -16.12 -4.92 18.10
CA ILE A 163 -17.56 -5.10 17.90
C ILE A 163 -17.82 -5.59 16.48
N THR A 164 -18.56 -6.68 16.36
CA THR A 164 -19.13 -7.15 15.10
C THR A 164 -20.65 -7.15 15.24
N SER A 165 -21.36 -6.54 14.30
CA SER A 165 -22.81 -6.38 14.39
C SER A 165 -23.47 -6.63 13.03
N SER A 166 -24.57 -7.40 13.02
CA SER A 166 -25.47 -7.50 11.88
C SER A 166 -26.92 -7.27 12.30
N ASP A 167 -27.66 -6.49 11.50
CA ASP A 167 -29.09 -6.18 11.70
C ASP A 167 -29.41 -5.75 13.15
N SER A 168 -28.60 -4.89 13.75
CA SER A 168 -28.66 -4.59 15.19
C SER A 168 -28.33 -3.13 15.49
N ASN A 169 -28.51 -2.70 16.76
CA ASN A 169 -28.27 -1.32 17.17
C ASN A 169 -27.25 -1.23 18.30
N ILE A 170 -26.30 -0.29 18.15
CA ILE A 170 -25.28 -0.02 19.16
C ILE A 170 -25.40 1.43 19.61
N LYS A 171 -25.51 1.61 20.93
CA LYS A 171 -25.50 2.92 21.58
C LYS A 171 -24.33 3.02 22.55
N ILE A 172 -23.54 4.08 22.41
CA ILE A 172 -22.44 4.39 23.33
C ILE A 172 -22.78 5.69 24.07
N ASP A 173 -22.76 5.61 25.38
CA ASP A 173 -23.03 6.69 26.31
C ASP A 173 -21.97 6.64 27.45
N SER A 174 -20.69 6.71 27.08
CA SER A 174 -19.57 6.57 27.98
C SER A 174 -18.38 7.44 27.56
N ARG A 175 -17.60 7.90 28.52
CA ARG A 175 -16.46 8.78 28.30
C ARG A 175 -15.11 8.05 28.13
N ASN A 176 -15.08 6.74 28.29
CA ASN A 176 -13.83 5.98 28.19
C ASN A 176 -14.06 4.67 27.42
N VAL A 177 -14.17 4.79 26.11
CA VAL A 177 -14.38 3.66 25.21
C VAL A 177 -13.22 3.56 24.24
N ILE A 178 -12.58 2.39 24.22
CA ILE A 178 -11.57 2.02 23.24
C ILE A 178 -12.16 0.90 22.39
N LEU A 179 -12.37 1.18 21.12
CA LEU A 179 -12.75 0.21 20.11
C LEU A 179 -11.52 -0.22 19.34
N ASN A 180 -11.30 -1.51 19.19
CA ASN A 180 -10.24 -2.03 18.32
C ASN A 180 -10.81 -2.12 16.89
N ASP A 181 -11.36 -3.27 16.49
CA ASP A 181 -11.98 -3.40 15.18
C ASP A 181 -13.51 -3.33 15.28
N VAL A 182 -14.13 -2.65 14.32
CA VAL A 182 -15.59 -2.49 14.25
C VAL A 182 -16.11 -2.89 12.87
N MET A 183 -16.97 -3.92 12.83
CA MET A 183 -17.64 -4.36 11.60
C MET A 183 -19.16 -4.29 11.80
N LEU A 184 -19.82 -3.48 10.98
CA LEU A 184 -21.25 -3.22 11.04
C LEU A 184 -21.92 -3.53 9.71
N GLU A 185 -22.86 -4.46 9.72
CA GLU A 185 -23.71 -4.80 8.59
C GLU A 185 -25.17 -4.52 8.96
N ASN A 186 -25.84 -3.62 8.23
CA ASN A 186 -27.21 -3.14 8.51
C ASN A 186 -27.39 -2.74 9.99
N SER A 187 -26.37 -2.14 10.57
CA SER A 187 -26.31 -1.87 12.01
C SER A 187 -25.93 -0.43 12.29
N LEU A 188 -26.67 0.21 13.19
CA LEU A 188 -26.45 1.61 13.56
C LEU A 188 -25.48 1.70 14.74
N LEU A 189 -24.51 2.61 14.63
CA LEU A 189 -23.66 3.02 15.73
C LEU A 189 -23.95 4.48 16.11
N ASN A 190 -24.44 4.68 17.33
CA ASN A 190 -24.81 5.97 17.86
C ASN A 190 -23.96 6.32 19.09
N LEU A 191 -23.21 7.42 19.03
CA LEU A 191 -22.50 8.01 20.16
C LEU A 191 -23.32 9.18 20.70
N LYS A 192 -23.62 9.21 22.00
CA LYS A 192 -24.52 10.20 22.62
C LYS A 192 -24.00 10.68 23.98
N ASN A 193 -24.57 11.82 24.44
CA ASN A 193 -24.44 12.31 25.81
C ASN A 193 -22.97 12.60 26.22
N ASN A 194 -22.21 13.28 25.33
CA ASN A 194 -20.82 13.63 25.60
C ASN A 194 -19.89 12.39 25.73
N SER A 195 -20.20 11.33 24.99
CA SER A 195 -19.35 10.15 24.89
C SER A 195 -17.99 10.49 24.28
N ARG A 196 -16.96 9.75 24.70
CA ARG A 196 -15.64 9.83 24.12
C ARG A 196 -15.17 8.44 23.71
N VAL A 197 -15.05 8.25 22.41
CA VAL A 197 -14.67 6.97 21.80
C VAL A 197 -13.35 7.12 21.07
N GLN A 198 -12.43 6.22 21.32
CA GLN A 198 -11.15 6.09 20.63
C GLN A 198 -11.16 4.78 19.84
N LEU A 199 -10.90 4.87 18.56
CA LEU A 199 -10.77 3.71 17.67
C LEU A 199 -9.30 3.49 17.34
N THR A 200 -8.80 2.27 17.55
CA THR A 200 -7.41 1.90 17.32
C THR A 200 -7.23 0.95 16.13
N GLY A 201 -8.27 0.20 15.76
CA GLY A 201 -8.30 -0.69 14.59
C GLY A 201 -9.18 -0.17 13.47
N ASP A 202 -9.54 -1.03 12.53
CA ASP A 202 -10.36 -0.71 11.37
C ASP A 202 -11.86 -0.54 11.72
N LEU A 203 -12.56 0.31 10.94
CA LEU A 203 -14.02 0.38 10.97
C LEU A 203 -14.60 0.20 9.57
N LYS A 204 -15.55 -0.72 9.45
CA LYS A 204 -16.32 -0.91 8.23
C LYS A 204 -17.82 -0.94 8.55
N SER A 205 -18.58 -0.05 7.91
CA SER A 205 -20.04 0.04 8.03
C SER A 205 -20.70 0.24 6.67
N ASN A 206 -21.82 -0.45 6.43
CA ASN A 206 -22.70 -0.14 5.31
C ASN A 206 -23.83 0.84 5.69
N GLU A 207 -23.94 1.19 6.98
CA GLU A 207 -24.85 2.19 7.53
C GLU A 207 -24.09 3.46 7.96
N LYS A 208 -24.83 4.46 8.45
CA LYS A 208 -24.28 5.70 8.98
C LYS A 208 -23.69 5.50 10.38
N ILE A 209 -22.73 6.35 10.71
CA ILE A 209 -22.19 6.50 12.07
C ILE A 209 -22.67 7.84 12.62
N ASP A 210 -23.47 7.81 13.68
CA ASP A 210 -24.03 8.99 14.31
C ASP A 210 -23.19 9.44 15.52
N ILE A 211 -22.75 10.70 15.51
CA ILE A 211 -21.98 11.33 16.59
C ILE A 211 -22.80 12.53 17.08
N ASP A 212 -23.42 12.41 18.26
CA ASP A 212 -24.34 13.39 18.81
C ASP A 212 -23.78 13.94 20.12
N ASP A 213 -23.42 15.22 20.13
CA ASP A 213 -22.71 15.90 21.23
C ASP A 213 -21.56 15.05 21.82
N SER A 214 -20.80 14.38 20.96
CA SER A 214 -19.83 13.39 21.38
C SER A 214 -18.52 13.50 20.60
N THR A 215 -17.47 12.84 21.09
CA THR A 215 -16.14 12.84 20.49
C THR A 215 -15.78 11.45 19.95
N LEU A 216 -15.41 11.39 18.67
CA LEU A 216 -14.83 10.21 18.04
C LEU A 216 -13.39 10.51 17.58
N VAL A 217 -12.44 9.70 18.03
CA VAL A 217 -11.02 9.78 17.64
C VAL A 217 -10.65 8.52 16.89
N LEU A 218 -10.25 8.65 15.63
CA LEU A 218 -9.83 7.56 14.75
C LEU A 218 -8.31 7.41 14.76
N ASN A 219 -7.81 6.18 14.80
CA ASN A 219 -6.40 5.79 14.92
C ASN A 219 -5.71 6.38 16.16
N ALA A 220 -6.33 6.19 17.30
CA ALA A 220 -5.88 6.81 18.56
C ALA A 220 -4.47 6.38 18.98
N ASP A 221 -4.00 5.20 18.61
CA ASP A 221 -2.67 4.69 18.95
C ASP A 221 -1.58 5.06 17.93
N ARG A 222 -1.94 5.44 16.69
CA ARG A 222 -1.04 5.87 15.60
C ARG A 222 0.08 4.86 15.26
N LYS A 223 -0.15 3.57 15.45
CA LYS A 223 0.89 2.54 15.26
C LYS A 223 0.91 2.00 13.85
N THR A 224 -0.25 1.77 13.28
CA THR A 224 -0.43 1.15 11.97
C THR A 224 -1.41 1.96 11.12
N GLU A 225 -1.35 1.75 9.81
CA GLU A 225 -2.31 2.33 8.87
C GLU A 225 -3.67 1.67 9.06
N GLN A 226 -4.75 2.48 9.23
CA GLN A 226 -6.09 2.03 9.52
C GLN A 226 -7.10 2.56 8.51
N MET A 227 -8.15 1.78 8.24
CA MET A 227 -9.19 2.09 7.27
C MET A 227 -10.55 2.27 7.96
N TYR A 228 -11.18 3.42 7.72
CA TYR A 228 -12.46 3.81 8.28
C TYR A 228 -13.46 4.05 7.14
N ASN A 229 -14.43 3.19 7.00
CA ASN A 229 -15.40 3.24 5.91
C ASN A 229 -16.83 3.23 6.44
N SER A 230 -17.59 4.29 6.14
CA SER A 230 -19.04 4.34 6.34
C SER A 230 -19.74 4.62 5.00
N LYS A 231 -20.53 3.66 4.52
CA LYS A 231 -21.16 3.77 3.20
C LYS A 231 -22.20 4.89 3.15
N LEU A 232 -22.97 5.08 4.21
CA LEU A 232 -23.99 6.12 4.31
C LEU A 232 -23.49 7.40 5.00
N GLY A 233 -22.22 7.42 5.47
CA GLY A 233 -21.52 8.59 5.94
C GLY A 233 -21.42 8.72 7.46
N TRP A 234 -20.83 9.81 7.88
CA TRP A 234 -20.53 10.21 9.25
C TRP A 234 -21.40 11.41 9.59
N ILE A 235 -22.32 11.24 10.51
CA ILE A 235 -23.30 12.27 10.86
C ILE A 235 -22.94 12.86 12.21
N LEU A 236 -22.68 14.16 12.23
CA LEU A 236 -22.37 14.91 13.45
C LEU A 236 -23.55 15.80 13.80
N ASN A 237 -24.16 15.55 14.95
CA ASN A 237 -25.29 16.32 15.46
C ASN A 237 -24.86 17.05 16.75
N GLY A 238 -25.43 18.23 17.00
CA GLY A 238 -25.15 19.03 18.17
C GLY A 238 -23.81 19.81 18.09
N ASP A 239 -23.71 20.86 18.89
CA ASP A 239 -22.60 21.82 18.85
C ASP A 239 -21.30 21.33 19.50
N LYS A 240 -21.35 20.19 20.21
CA LYS A 240 -20.19 19.61 20.89
C LYS A 240 -19.63 18.37 20.20
N SER A 241 -20.13 18.04 19.03
CA SER A 241 -19.65 16.89 18.29
C SER A 241 -18.25 17.13 17.70
N ILE A 242 -17.34 16.21 17.91
CA ILE A 242 -15.96 16.28 17.50
C ILE A 242 -15.59 15.00 16.76
N LEU A 243 -15.04 15.15 15.55
CA LEU A 243 -14.40 14.06 14.83
C LEU A 243 -12.91 14.38 14.65
N THR A 244 -12.05 13.56 15.20
CA THR A 244 -10.60 13.66 15.03
C THR A 244 -10.07 12.43 14.31
N VAL A 245 -9.44 12.65 13.17
CA VAL A 245 -8.81 11.62 12.34
C VAL A 245 -7.30 11.77 12.45
N LEU A 246 -6.65 10.90 13.20
CA LEU A 246 -5.22 11.00 13.49
C LEU A 246 -4.36 10.43 12.34
N PRO A 247 -3.05 10.67 12.31
CA PRO A 247 -2.15 10.18 11.27
C PRO A 247 -2.25 8.66 11.01
N LEU A 248 -1.88 8.24 9.80
CA LEU A 248 -1.97 6.86 9.31
C LEU A 248 -3.43 6.37 9.14
N SER A 249 -4.34 7.27 8.76
CA SER A 249 -5.76 6.97 8.60
C SER A 249 -6.25 7.16 7.17
N HIS A 250 -7.10 6.25 6.72
CA HIS A 250 -7.90 6.37 5.50
C HIS A 250 -9.37 6.45 5.88
N LEU A 251 -10.00 7.61 5.66
CA LEU A 251 -11.42 7.84 5.94
C LEU A 251 -12.22 7.90 4.65
N TYR A 252 -13.24 7.08 4.55
CA TYR A 252 -14.17 7.00 3.42
C TYR A 252 -15.61 7.25 3.87
N GLY A 253 -16.34 7.99 3.05
CA GLY A 253 -17.74 8.34 3.28
C GLY A 253 -17.97 9.83 3.46
N ASP A 254 -19.20 10.25 3.18
CA ASP A 254 -19.58 11.66 3.29
C ASP A 254 -19.67 12.07 4.77
N ILE A 255 -19.32 13.32 5.07
CA ILE A 255 -19.48 13.90 6.40
C ILE A 255 -20.61 14.93 6.35
N ILE A 256 -21.56 14.81 7.25
CA ILE A 256 -22.70 15.73 7.37
C ILE A 256 -22.74 16.23 8.81
N SER A 257 -22.77 17.54 8.99
CA SER A 257 -22.87 18.18 10.31
C SER A 257 -24.02 19.18 10.36
N SER A 258 -24.81 19.11 11.41
CA SER A 258 -25.95 20.02 11.65
C SER A 258 -25.67 21.11 12.70
N GLY A 259 -24.52 21.06 13.40
CA GLY A 259 -24.14 22.00 14.47
C GLY A 259 -22.77 22.66 14.27
N ASN A 260 -22.34 23.47 15.24
CA ASN A 260 -21.01 24.06 15.32
C ASN A 260 -19.98 23.00 15.75
N THR A 261 -19.66 22.07 14.85
CA THR A 261 -18.78 20.94 15.16
C THR A 261 -17.33 21.25 14.82
N THR A 262 -16.42 20.47 15.40
CA THR A 262 -15.00 20.55 15.09
C THR A 262 -14.54 19.25 14.43
N LEU A 263 -13.95 19.41 13.26
CA LEU A 263 -13.40 18.32 12.45
C LEU A 263 -11.89 18.53 12.33
N THR A 264 -11.11 17.55 12.77
CA THR A 264 -9.64 17.62 12.71
C THR A 264 -9.08 16.42 11.98
N PHE A 265 -8.22 16.64 10.97
CA PHE A 265 -7.55 15.62 10.18
C PHE A 265 -6.04 15.84 10.26
N GLY A 266 -5.31 14.77 10.66
CA GLY A 266 -3.88 14.82 10.88
C GLY A 266 -3.52 15.51 12.21
N ASP A 267 -2.23 15.74 12.39
CA ASP A 267 -1.67 16.37 13.59
C ASP A 267 -0.58 17.36 13.19
N LEU A 268 -0.75 18.61 13.59
CA LEU A 268 0.21 19.68 13.29
C LEU A 268 1.61 19.37 13.85
N ASN A 269 1.69 18.74 15.00
CA ASN A 269 2.96 18.39 15.64
C ASN A 269 3.62 17.19 14.98
N TYR A 270 2.84 16.24 14.48
CA TYR A 270 3.34 15.08 13.77
C TYR A 270 3.98 15.46 12.42
N SER A 271 3.44 16.46 11.72
CA SER A 271 3.99 16.97 10.46
C SER A 271 5.37 17.62 10.61
N LYS A 272 5.75 18.01 11.83
CA LYS A 272 7.07 18.59 12.14
C LYS A 272 8.13 17.55 12.51
N GLN A 273 7.75 16.31 12.80
CA GLN A 273 8.68 15.21 13.06
C GLN A 273 9.09 14.60 11.72
N THR A 274 10.09 15.19 11.10
CA THR A 274 10.75 14.63 9.92
C THR A 274 11.58 13.42 10.31
N LEU A 275 11.18 12.23 9.88
CA LEU A 275 12.09 11.11 9.72
C LEU A 275 13.02 11.45 8.53
N GLY A 276 14.21 11.99 8.84
CA GLY A 276 15.29 12.14 7.86
C GLY A 276 15.12 13.18 6.75
N GLY A 277 14.43 14.30 7.01
CA GLY A 277 14.47 15.48 6.12
C GLY A 277 13.59 15.42 4.86
N GLN A 278 12.81 14.37 4.65
CA GLN A 278 11.76 14.33 3.64
C GLN A 278 10.39 14.21 4.30
N LEU A 279 9.49 15.12 3.98
CA LEU A 279 8.06 15.01 4.28
C LEU A 279 7.53 13.77 3.54
N SER A 280 7.62 12.61 4.14
CA SER A 280 7.11 11.38 3.56
C SER A 280 5.61 11.27 3.82
N GLY A 281 4.83 11.62 2.82
CA GLY A 281 3.46 11.19 2.69
C GLY A 281 2.42 12.06 3.40
N ASN A 282 1.21 11.99 2.88
CA ASN A 282 0.03 12.52 3.54
C ASN A 282 -0.28 11.64 4.75
N GLN A 283 -0.52 12.25 5.90
CA GLN A 283 -0.81 11.54 7.13
C GLN A 283 -2.23 10.95 7.15
N VAL A 284 -3.17 11.63 6.47
CA VAL A 284 -4.56 11.24 6.40
C VAL A 284 -5.04 11.28 4.96
N PHE A 285 -5.80 10.27 4.56
CA PHE A 285 -6.55 10.25 3.31
C PHE A 285 -8.04 10.33 3.64
N TYR A 286 -8.71 11.37 3.14
CA TYR A 286 -10.15 11.50 3.24
C TYR A 286 -10.79 11.49 1.85
N SER A 287 -11.79 10.65 1.64
CA SER A 287 -12.57 10.58 0.40
C SER A 287 -14.06 10.66 0.71
N GLY A 288 -14.67 11.76 0.36
CA GLY A 288 -16.08 12.06 0.60
C GLY A 288 -16.40 13.52 0.36
N LYS A 289 -17.68 13.88 0.28
CA LYS A 289 -18.14 15.24 0.38
C LYS A 289 -18.32 15.63 1.85
N MET A 290 -18.26 16.92 2.14
CA MET A 290 -18.45 17.45 3.47
C MET A 290 -19.52 18.55 3.46
N MET A 291 -20.63 18.29 4.16
CA MET A 291 -21.73 19.24 4.36
C MET A 291 -21.76 19.64 5.83
N ALA A 292 -20.97 20.65 6.18
CA ALA A 292 -20.78 21.12 7.55
C ALA A 292 -20.74 22.67 7.62
N PRO A 293 -21.80 23.36 7.18
CA PRO A 293 -21.79 24.82 6.90
C PRO A 293 -21.59 25.70 8.14
N SER A 294 -21.71 25.15 9.34
CA SER A 294 -21.45 25.84 10.61
C SER A 294 -20.20 25.34 11.33
N SER A 295 -19.38 24.49 10.69
CA SER A 295 -18.32 23.76 11.36
C SER A 295 -16.94 24.28 11.00
N ARG A 296 -16.02 24.15 11.97
CA ARG A 296 -14.60 24.36 11.76
C ARG A 296 -13.93 23.06 11.34
N VAL A 297 -13.13 23.13 10.29
CA VAL A 297 -12.38 22.03 9.73
C VAL A 297 -10.89 22.36 9.69
N ASP A 298 -10.08 21.60 10.42
CA ASP A 298 -8.63 21.71 10.46
C ASP A 298 -7.99 20.49 9.78
N MET A 299 -7.14 20.68 8.76
CA MET A 299 -6.46 19.60 8.04
C MET A 299 -4.95 19.82 7.97
N TYR A 300 -4.20 18.85 8.45
CA TYR A 300 -2.73 18.85 8.48
C TYR A 300 -2.18 17.65 7.72
N ALA A 301 -1.33 17.91 6.74
CA ALA A 301 -0.75 16.86 5.87
C ALA A 301 -1.80 15.84 5.38
N THR A 302 -2.98 16.35 5.03
CA THR A 302 -4.14 15.56 4.63
C THR A 302 -4.31 15.60 3.11
N LYS A 303 -4.79 14.49 2.55
CA LYS A 303 -5.21 14.41 1.17
C LYS A 303 -6.72 14.23 1.12
N TRP A 304 -7.43 15.30 0.78
CA TRP A 304 -8.88 15.29 0.66
C TRP A 304 -9.31 15.13 -0.78
N SER A 305 -10.02 14.05 -1.06
CA SER A 305 -10.65 13.77 -2.36
C SER A 305 -12.15 14.06 -2.27
N LEU A 306 -12.59 15.15 -2.88
CA LEU A 306 -14.00 15.53 -2.90
C LEU A 306 -14.80 14.61 -3.83
N SER A 307 -15.91 14.09 -3.34
CA SER A 307 -16.84 13.25 -4.12
C SER A 307 -18.09 14.02 -4.60
N GLY A 308 -18.24 15.28 -4.22
CA GLY A 308 -19.39 16.15 -4.57
C GLY A 308 -19.29 17.50 -3.91
N ASP A 309 -20.29 18.36 -4.14
CA ASP A 309 -20.40 19.68 -3.55
C ASP A 309 -20.21 19.60 -2.04
N SER A 310 -19.38 20.50 -1.53
CA SER A 310 -19.00 20.53 -0.12
C SER A 310 -19.09 21.94 0.42
N GLU A 311 -19.52 22.08 1.67
CA GLU A 311 -19.66 23.36 2.35
C GLU A 311 -19.21 23.26 3.81
N VAL A 312 -18.38 24.22 4.25
CA VAL A 312 -17.89 24.32 5.65
C VAL A 312 -17.90 25.79 6.06
N ASP A 313 -17.92 26.12 7.35
CA ASP A 313 -17.76 27.53 7.77
C ASP A 313 -16.29 27.95 7.69
N SER A 314 -15.41 27.25 8.34
CA SER A 314 -14.00 27.59 8.41
C SER A 314 -13.12 26.42 8.01
N LEU A 315 -12.24 26.62 7.03
CA LEU A 315 -11.25 25.63 6.59
C LEU A 315 -9.83 26.12 6.86
N ILE A 316 -9.10 25.41 7.71
CA ILE A 316 -7.70 25.67 8.01
C ILE A 316 -6.88 24.49 7.50
N ILE A 317 -6.02 24.73 6.53
CA ILE A 317 -5.21 23.65 5.93
C ILE A 317 -3.72 24.01 5.92
N SER A 318 -2.90 22.99 6.21
CA SER A 318 -1.44 23.09 6.12
C SER A 318 -0.85 21.81 5.55
N ASN A 319 0.04 21.93 4.56
CA ASN A 319 0.64 20.80 3.84
C ASN A 319 -0.42 19.81 3.32
N THR A 320 -1.58 20.32 2.93
CA THR A 320 -2.77 19.54 2.59
C THR A 320 -3.04 19.63 1.09
N SER A 321 -3.50 18.53 0.51
CA SER A 321 -3.91 18.49 -0.89
C SER A 321 -5.42 18.29 -0.98
N VAL A 322 -6.11 19.22 -1.62
CA VAL A 322 -7.54 19.16 -1.89
C VAL A 322 -7.73 18.89 -3.38
N GLY A 323 -8.27 17.72 -3.70
CA GLY A 323 -8.49 17.29 -5.07
C GLY A 323 -9.96 17.01 -5.35
N TYR A 324 -10.40 17.32 -6.56
CA TYR A 324 -11.75 17.11 -7.01
C TYR A 324 -11.83 15.85 -7.89
N HIS A 325 -12.61 14.88 -7.48
CA HIS A 325 -12.75 13.58 -8.17
C HIS A 325 -14.21 13.26 -8.48
N ALA A 326 -14.40 12.63 -9.64
CA ALA A 326 -15.71 12.14 -10.05
C ALA A 326 -16.05 10.75 -9.47
N ASN A 327 -15.08 9.98 -8.94
CA ASN A 327 -15.29 8.59 -8.50
C ASN A 327 -14.83 8.37 -7.07
N LYS A 328 -15.75 7.84 -6.25
CA LYS A 328 -15.49 7.44 -4.85
C LYS A 328 -14.61 6.18 -4.72
N THR A 329 -14.44 5.41 -5.81
CA THR A 329 -13.89 4.04 -5.77
C THR A 329 -12.42 3.93 -6.14
N THR A 330 -11.76 5.01 -6.56
CA THR A 330 -10.35 4.94 -6.94
C THR A 330 -9.44 5.19 -5.74
N SER A 331 -8.56 4.25 -5.48
CA SER A 331 -7.53 4.31 -4.44
C SER A 331 -6.52 5.46 -4.60
N SER A 332 -6.54 6.14 -5.74
CA SER A 332 -5.74 7.34 -5.99
C SER A 332 -6.64 8.56 -6.21
N PRO A 333 -6.59 9.57 -5.32
CA PRO A 333 -7.33 10.82 -5.50
C PRO A 333 -6.94 11.60 -6.76
N TRP A 334 -5.89 11.21 -7.45
CA TRP A 334 -5.35 11.84 -8.66
C TRP A 334 -5.57 11.00 -9.91
N SER A 335 -6.22 9.85 -9.80
CA SER A 335 -6.55 9.00 -10.96
C SER A 335 -7.82 9.49 -11.64
N LEU A 336 -7.74 9.76 -12.92
CA LEU A 336 -8.90 10.01 -13.79
C LEU A 336 -9.54 8.71 -14.29
N ALA A 337 -9.07 7.55 -13.80
CA ALA A 337 -9.55 6.24 -14.21
C ALA A 337 -11.05 6.07 -13.91
N GLY A 338 -11.81 5.64 -14.88
CA GLY A 338 -13.22 5.32 -14.75
C GLY A 338 -14.21 6.48 -15.02
N VAL A 339 -13.73 7.68 -15.36
CA VAL A 339 -14.60 8.82 -15.69
C VAL A 339 -14.52 9.14 -17.16
N THR A 340 -15.66 8.98 -17.86
CA THR A 340 -15.76 9.57 -19.21
C THR A 340 -15.90 11.08 -19.08
N PRO A 341 -15.21 11.89 -19.90
CA PRO A 341 -15.26 13.35 -19.82
C PRO A 341 -16.68 13.94 -19.88
N SER A 342 -17.60 13.25 -20.54
CA SER A 342 -19.01 13.64 -20.66
C SER A 342 -19.87 13.39 -19.42
N GLN A 343 -19.38 12.65 -18.42
CA GLN A 343 -20.14 12.26 -17.21
C GLN A 343 -19.62 12.93 -15.94
N ALA A 344 -18.53 13.68 -16.01
CA ALA A 344 -17.97 14.36 -14.84
C ALA A 344 -18.84 15.56 -14.46
N ILE A 345 -19.50 15.47 -13.33
CA ILE A 345 -20.19 16.62 -12.70
C ILE A 345 -19.12 17.46 -12.00
N MET A 346 -19.09 18.76 -12.33
CA MET A 346 -18.23 19.72 -11.63
C MET A 346 -18.77 19.98 -10.23
N THR A 347 -17.88 20.25 -9.30
CA THR A 347 -18.21 20.38 -7.88
C THR A 347 -17.73 21.71 -7.32
N ASP A 348 -18.48 22.24 -6.37
CA ASP A 348 -18.15 23.45 -5.64
C ASP A 348 -17.70 23.10 -4.21
N LEU A 349 -16.60 23.71 -3.76
CA LEU A 349 -16.22 23.75 -2.35
C LEU A 349 -16.44 25.16 -1.81
N LYS A 350 -17.40 25.32 -0.91
CA LYS A 350 -17.83 26.61 -0.35
C LYS A 350 -17.40 26.75 1.10
N MET A 351 -17.01 27.96 1.49
CA MET A 351 -16.69 28.30 2.87
C MET A 351 -16.80 29.79 3.15
N ASN A 352 -17.00 30.12 4.40
CA ASN A 352 -16.91 31.50 4.86
C ASN A 352 -15.45 31.94 5.04
N SER A 353 -14.61 31.10 5.69
CA SER A 353 -13.20 31.45 5.88
C SER A 353 -12.25 30.36 5.42
N LEU A 354 -11.13 30.78 4.81
CA LEU A 354 -10.03 29.91 4.37
C LEU A 354 -8.71 30.40 4.95
N SER A 355 -7.98 29.52 5.60
CA SER A 355 -6.57 29.71 5.95
C SER A 355 -5.73 28.57 5.38
N ALA A 356 -4.98 28.81 4.30
CA ALA A 356 -4.25 27.78 3.59
C ALA A 356 -2.75 28.08 3.52
N THR A 357 -1.91 27.13 3.91
CA THR A 357 -0.45 27.27 3.88
C THR A 357 0.20 26.01 3.31
N ASN A 358 1.13 26.20 2.35
CA ASN A 358 1.88 25.09 1.69
C ASN A 358 0.95 23.98 1.20
N SER A 359 -0.22 24.34 0.70
CA SER A 359 -1.26 23.39 0.33
C SER A 359 -1.50 23.40 -1.17
N SER A 360 -2.22 22.44 -1.69
CA SER A 360 -2.56 22.37 -3.11
C SER A 360 -4.04 22.16 -3.34
N PHE A 361 -4.54 22.74 -4.43
CA PHE A 361 -5.91 22.58 -4.90
C PHE A 361 -5.89 22.08 -6.34
N THR A 362 -6.61 21.00 -6.60
CA THR A 362 -6.73 20.44 -7.95
C THR A 362 -8.16 20.58 -8.45
N PHE A 363 -8.32 21.29 -9.56
CA PHE A 363 -9.59 21.55 -10.23
C PHE A 363 -9.71 20.68 -11.49
N ARG A 364 -10.88 20.12 -11.73
CA ARG A 364 -11.20 19.50 -13.02
C ARG A 364 -11.86 20.51 -13.94
N THR A 365 -11.71 20.31 -15.25
CA THR A 365 -12.45 21.04 -16.25
C THR A 365 -12.68 20.18 -17.49
N ASN A 366 -13.84 20.39 -18.13
CA ASN A 366 -14.17 19.84 -19.46
C ASN A 366 -13.95 20.86 -20.57
N GLY A 367 -13.36 22.03 -20.26
CA GLY A 367 -13.16 23.14 -21.20
C GLY A 367 -14.33 24.13 -21.24
N LYS A 368 -15.51 23.78 -20.74
CA LYS A 368 -16.71 24.65 -20.67
C LYS A 368 -17.07 25.02 -19.24
N GLU A 369 -16.86 24.11 -18.31
CA GLU A 369 -17.13 24.23 -16.90
C GLU A 369 -15.92 23.77 -16.08
N SER A 370 -15.84 24.18 -14.84
CA SER A 370 -14.78 23.77 -13.91
C SER A 370 -15.31 23.60 -12.49
N ASP A 371 -14.63 22.75 -11.71
CA ASP A 371 -14.75 22.77 -10.24
C ASP A 371 -14.41 24.17 -9.71
N LYS A 372 -14.98 24.54 -8.55
CA LYS A 372 -14.77 25.86 -7.95
C LYS A 372 -14.47 25.80 -6.46
N LEU A 373 -13.65 26.74 -6.03
CA LEU A 373 -13.45 27.10 -4.62
C LEU A 373 -14.09 28.47 -4.36
N ILE A 374 -15.04 28.53 -3.45
CA ILE A 374 -15.80 29.77 -3.17
C ILE A 374 -15.61 30.14 -1.70
N VAL A 375 -14.93 31.27 -1.47
CA VAL A 375 -14.73 31.86 -0.13
C VAL A 375 -15.54 33.12 -0.03
N THR A 376 -16.45 33.22 0.95
CA THR A 376 -17.37 34.34 1.07
C THR A 376 -16.90 35.43 2.04
N GLY A 377 -16.18 35.08 3.12
CA GLY A 377 -15.78 36.01 4.16
C GLY A 377 -14.29 36.37 4.12
N LYS A 378 -13.38 35.49 4.43
CA LYS A 378 -11.94 35.78 4.53
C LYS A 378 -11.09 34.66 3.91
N ALA A 379 -10.14 35.03 3.04
CA ALA A 379 -9.13 34.13 2.53
C ALA A 379 -7.72 34.65 2.84
N GLN A 380 -6.90 33.81 3.48
CA GLN A 380 -5.52 34.12 3.85
C GLN A 380 -4.60 32.92 3.72
N GLY A 381 -3.30 33.17 3.69
CA GLY A 381 -2.30 32.11 3.63
C GLY A 381 -1.15 32.41 2.68
N LYS A 382 -0.38 31.40 2.33
CA LYS A 382 0.79 31.51 1.45
C LYS A 382 1.21 30.18 0.85
N SER A 383 1.91 30.27 -0.28
CA SER A 383 2.58 29.10 -0.91
C SER A 383 1.61 27.98 -1.29
N ASN A 384 0.41 28.30 -1.75
CA ASN A 384 -0.54 27.30 -2.20
C ASN A 384 -0.47 27.14 -3.72
N THR A 385 -0.57 25.91 -4.21
CA THR A 385 -0.45 25.57 -5.61
C THR A 385 -1.80 25.18 -6.21
N LEU A 386 -2.11 25.72 -7.39
CA LEU A 386 -3.30 25.38 -8.16
C LEU A 386 -2.93 24.44 -9.30
N TYR A 387 -3.52 23.26 -9.31
CA TYR A 387 -3.42 22.31 -10.41
C TYR A 387 -4.74 22.25 -11.17
N VAL A 388 -4.66 22.10 -12.49
CA VAL A 388 -5.86 21.93 -13.33
C VAL A 388 -5.75 20.62 -14.10
N ASN A 389 -6.74 19.76 -13.91
CA ASN A 389 -6.88 18.49 -14.62
C ASN A 389 -7.94 18.64 -15.72
N PHE A 390 -7.51 18.73 -16.96
CA PHE A 390 -8.41 18.76 -18.11
C PHE A 390 -8.94 17.35 -18.38
N LEU A 391 -10.25 17.15 -18.24
CA LEU A 391 -10.91 15.89 -18.61
C LEU A 391 -10.82 15.65 -20.12
N LYS A 392 -10.91 16.73 -20.90
CA LYS A 392 -10.59 16.79 -22.31
C LYS A 392 -9.80 18.08 -22.55
N LEU A 393 -8.68 17.99 -23.23
CA LEU A 393 -7.92 19.18 -23.60
C LEU A 393 -8.70 19.96 -24.67
N PRO A 394 -9.01 21.24 -24.45
CA PRO A 394 -9.50 22.12 -25.49
C PRO A 394 -8.39 22.36 -26.52
N SER A 395 -8.73 22.81 -27.73
CA SER A 395 -7.70 23.21 -28.68
C SER A 395 -6.86 24.36 -28.11
N SER A 396 -5.57 24.39 -28.40
CA SER A 396 -4.65 25.43 -27.90
C SER A 396 -5.05 26.87 -28.32
N GLN A 397 -5.92 27.00 -29.31
CA GLN A 397 -6.47 28.29 -29.78
C GLN A 397 -7.77 28.69 -29.09
N GLU A 398 -8.39 27.81 -28.32
CA GLU A 398 -9.64 28.10 -27.61
C GLU A 398 -9.38 28.97 -26.40
N LYS A 399 -9.95 30.16 -26.38
CA LYS A 399 -9.87 31.07 -25.21
C LYS A 399 -10.80 30.56 -24.12
N LEU A 400 -10.23 30.11 -23.03
CA LEU A 400 -10.96 29.73 -21.83
C LEU A 400 -11.35 30.99 -21.00
N ASN A 401 -12.45 30.89 -20.26
CA ASN A 401 -12.87 31.89 -19.29
C ASN A 401 -13.58 31.19 -18.12
N LEU A 402 -12.84 30.35 -17.39
CA LEU A 402 -13.40 29.47 -16.38
C LEU A 402 -12.97 29.93 -14.97
N PRO A 403 -13.89 30.42 -14.13
CA PRO A 403 -13.56 30.76 -12.75
C PRO A 403 -13.27 29.51 -11.94
N LEU A 404 -12.05 29.43 -11.39
CA LEU A 404 -11.62 28.37 -10.49
C LEU A 404 -11.80 28.75 -9.03
N ILE A 405 -11.50 30.02 -8.68
CA ILE A 405 -11.60 30.52 -7.31
C ILE A 405 -12.34 31.84 -7.31
N GLU A 406 -13.27 31.99 -6.38
CA GLU A 406 -13.90 33.24 -6.01
C GLU A 406 -13.62 33.55 -4.54
N ALA A 407 -13.11 34.75 -4.24
CA ALA A 407 -12.76 35.14 -2.88
C ALA A 407 -13.03 36.66 -2.67
N PRO A 408 -13.04 37.17 -1.42
CA PRO A 408 -13.18 38.58 -1.15
C PRO A 408 -12.10 39.43 -1.83
N LEU A 409 -12.40 40.67 -2.15
CA LEU A 409 -11.45 41.63 -2.77
C LEU A 409 -10.17 41.83 -1.94
N SER A 410 -10.27 41.73 -0.62
CA SER A 410 -9.14 41.84 0.31
C SER A 410 -8.11 40.69 0.21
N THR A 411 -8.44 39.64 -0.51
CA THR A 411 -7.58 38.46 -0.66
C THR A 411 -6.30 38.84 -1.41
N LYS A 412 -5.13 38.50 -0.86
CA LYS A 412 -3.83 38.73 -1.51
C LYS A 412 -3.69 37.90 -2.78
N LEU A 413 -2.96 38.41 -3.77
CA LEU A 413 -2.75 37.74 -5.07
C LEU A 413 -1.82 36.53 -4.97
N ASP A 414 -0.88 36.57 -4.06
CA ASP A 414 0.19 35.60 -3.90
C ASP A 414 -0.19 34.36 -3.06
N ILE A 415 -1.45 34.29 -2.58
CA ILE A 415 -1.96 33.11 -1.86
C ILE A 415 -1.89 31.86 -2.73
N PHE A 416 -2.21 32.01 -4.02
CA PHE A 416 -2.32 30.91 -4.97
C PHE A 416 -1.39 31.10 -6.16
N LYS A 417 -0.66 30.04 -6.53
CA LYS A 417 0.21 30.02 -7.72
C LYS A 417 -0.14 28.81 -8.60
N PRO A 418 -0.18 28.97 -9.93
CA PRO A 418 -0.38 27.82 -10.82
C PRO A 418 0.79 26.86 -10.74
N GLY A 419 0.51 25.57 -10.82
CA GLY A 419 1.48 24.49 -10.88
C GLY A 419 1.17 23.51 -12.02
N PRO A 420 2.19 22.77 -12.53
CA PRO A 420 2.02 21.87 -13.65
C PRO A 420 1.26 20.60 -13.23
N SER A 421 0.25 20.24 -14.00
CA SER A 421 -0.45 18.97 -13.89
C SER A 421 0.16 17.93 -14.83
N LYS A 422 0.36 16.71 -14.37
CA LYS A 422 0.90 15.61 -15.19
C LYS A 422 -0.19 15.04 -16.07
N ARG A 423 0.13 14.86 -17.36
CA ARG A 423 -0.78 14.26 -18.34
C ARG A 423 0.02 13.40 -19.32
N GLY A 424 0.09 12.13 -19.04
CA GLY A 424 0.94 11.22 -19.82
C GLY A 424 2.42 11.58 -19.72
N PHE A 425 3.06 11.80 -20.86
CA PHE A 425 4.46 12.23 -20.99
C PHE A 425 4.62 13.74 -20.93
N SER A 426 3.51 14.45 -20.77
CA SER A 426 3.43 15.90 -20.78
C SER A 426 3.09 16.47 -19.43
N GLU A 427 3.40 17.73 -19.23
CA GLU A 427 2.93 18.58 -18.15
C GLU A 427 2.10 19.72 -18.72
N ILE A 428 0.96 19.98 -18.11
CA ILE A 428 0.07 21.07 -18.45
C ILE A 428 0.21 22.16 -17.39
N MET A 429 0.73 23.31 -17.76
CA MET A 429 0.81 24.50 -16.91
C MET A 429 -0.42 25.39 -17.16
N PRO A 430 -1.34 25.53 -16.20
CA PRO A 430 -2.51 26.39 -16.41
C PRO A 430 -2.14 27.87 -16.43
N ILE A 431 -2.74 28.62 -17.35
CA ILE A 431 -2.62 30.08 -17.41
C ILE A 431 -3.82 30.65 -16.66
N ILE A 432 -3.57 31.23 -15.49
CA ILE A 432 -4.60 31.77 -14.60
C ILE A 432 -4.41 33.27 -14.49
N ARG A 433 -5.50 34.03 -14.75
CA ARG A 433 -5.56 35.47 -14.56
C ARG A 433 -6.45 35.81 -13.37
N THR A 434 -6.06 36.83 -12.64
CA THR A 434 -6.88 37.37 -11.55
C THR A 434 -7.66 38.58 -12.03
N VAL A 435 -8.97 38.60 -11.79
CA VAL A 435 -9.87 39.70 -12.17
C VAL A 435 -10.66 40.13 -10.94
N ASN A 436 -10.75 41.42 -10.71
CA ASN A 436 -11.64 41.99 -9.69
C ASN A 436 -13.00 42.29 -10.35
N SER A 437 -14.06 41.75 -9.77
CA SER A 437 -15.44 42.16 -10.03
C SER A 437 -15.92 43.03 -8.87
N GLU A 438 -17.13 43.58 -8.93
CA GLU A 438 -17.63 44.58 -7.98
C GLU A 438 -17.49 44.23 -6.50
N GLN A 439 -17.56 42.93 -6.16
CA GLN A 439 -17.51 42.46 -4.77
C GLN A 439 -16.52 41.29 -4.54
N LYS A 440 -15.94 40.72 -5.61
CA LYS A 440 -15.14 39.53 -5.53
C LYS A 440 -13.88 39.59 -6.40
N LYS A 441 -12.84 38.92 -5.95
CA LYS A 441 -11.66 38.61 -6.72
C LYS A 441 -11.78 37.21 -7.29
N LYS A 442 -11.55 37.03 -8.58
CA LYS A 442 -11.69 35.75 -9.29
C LYS A 442 -10.37 35.34 -9.90
N TRP A 443 -9.97 34.09 -9.70
CA TRP A 443 -8.88 33.41 -10.43
C TRP A 443 -9.51 32.65 -11.59
N ILE A 444 -9.23 33.09 -12.80
CA ILE A 444 -9.87 32.60 -14.03
C ILE A 444 -8.84 31.86 -14.86
N LEU A 445 -9.14 30.60 -15.18
CA LEU A 445 -8.37 29.82 -16.16
C LEU A 445 -8.64 30.39 -17.56
N THR A 446 -7.58 30.86 -18.21
CA THR A 446 -7.67 31.49 -19.55
C THR A 446 -7.01 30.68 -20.65
N GLY A 447 -6.27 29.65 -20.29
CA GLY A 447 -5.57 28.77 -21.21
C GLY A 447 -4.59 27.83 -20.48
N TYR A 448 -3.70 27.25 -21.21
CA TYR A 448 -2.64 26.40 -20.69
C TYR A 448 -1.42 26.41 -21.60
N GLU A 449 -0.25 26.05 -21.04
CA GLU A 449 0.98 25.77 -21.76
C GLU A 449 1.33 24.29 -21.61
N GLU A 450 1.84 23.71 -22.68
CA GLU A 450 2.28 22.31 -22.73
C GLU A 450 3.80 22.23 -22.60
N LYS A 451 4.29 21.29 -21.79
CA LYS A 451 5.72 20.98 -21.67
C LYS A 451 5.95 19.48 -21.56
N GLU A 452 7.07 19.02 -22.06
CA GLU A 452 7.53 17.65 -21.82
C GLU A 452 7.80 17.42 -20.33
N ASN A 453 7.26 16.33 -19.77
CA ASN A 453 7.65 15.85 -18.45
C ASN A 453 8.94 15.04 -18.55
N LYS A 454 10.07 15.74 -18.48
CA LYS A 454 11.41 15.14 -18.66
C LYS A 454 11.70 13.96 -17.71
N LYS A 455 11.10 13.94 -16.52
CA LYS A 455 11.29 12.82 -15.59
C LYS A 455 10.60 11.57 -16.11
N ILE A 456 9.34 11.70 -16.50
CA ILE A 456 8.53 10.57 -17.01
C ILE A 456 9.08 10.08 -18.35
N THR A 457 9.42 10.99 -19.27
CA THR A 457 9.96 10.60 -20.58
C THR A 457 11.31 9.88 -20.46
N LYS A 458 12.18 10.29 -19.55
CA LYS A 458 13.41 9.57 -19.26
C LYS A 458 13.16 8.16 -18.71
N GLN A 459 12.29 8.02 -17.73
CA GLN A 459 11.95 6.71 -17.18
C GLN A 459 11.27 5.80 -18.21
N ALA A 460 10.39 6.35 -19.03
CA ALA A 460 9.78 5.62 -20.14
C ALA A 460 10.83 5.20 -21.20
N THR A 461 11.83 6.04 -21.43
CA THR A 461 12.95 5.72 -22.31
C THR A 461 13.76 4.54 -21.78
N ASP A 462 14.13 4.56 -20.50
CA ASP A 462 14.87 3.46 -19.87
C ASP A 462 14.06 2.16 -19.92
N PHE A 463 12.77 2.23 -19.66
CA PHE A 463 11.86 1.10 -19.82
C PHE A 463 11.87 0.51 -21.23
N MET A 464 11.78 1.34 -22.25
CA MET A 464 11.75 0.87 -23.64
C MET A 464 13.11 0.31 -24.11
N LYS A 465 14.22 0.81 -23.52
CA LYS A 465 15.58 0.27 -23.75
C LYS A 465 15.83 -1.07 -23.07
N ASN A 466 15.08 -1.40 -22.02
CA ASN A 466 15.25 -2.65 -21.27
C ASN A 466 15.16 -3.92 -22.14
N GLY A 467 14.57 -3.83 -23.34
CA GLY A 467 14.62 -4.90 -24.33
C GLY A 467 16.04 -5.27 -24.76
N VAL A 468 16.95 -4.30 -24.87
CA VAL A 468 18.38 -4.49 -25.18
C VAL A 468 19.12 -5.06 -23.98
N ASP A 469 18.85 -4.56 -22.77
CA ASP A 469 19.48 -5.05 -21.55
C ASP A 469 19.12 -6.52 -21.29
N ARG A 470 17.86 -6.92 -21.47
CA ARG A 470 17.43 -8.33 -21.40
C ARG A 470 18.07 -9.19 -22.48
N PHE A 471 18.22 -8.66 -23.67
CA PHE A 471 18.94 -9.33 -24.76
C PHE A 471 20.39 -9.64 -24.37
N LEU A 472 21.06 -8.73 -23.65
CA LEU A 472 22.42 -8.93 -23.14
C LEU A 472 22.50 -9.97 -22.03
N ILE A 473 21.44 -10.12 -21.20
CA ILE A 473 21.40 -11.21 -20.18
C ILE A 473 21.44 -12.58 -20.87
N GLU A 474 20.84 -12.70 -22.05
CA GLU A 474 20.86 -13.93 -22.84
C GLU A 474 22.21 -14.21 -23.52
N SER A 475 23.07 -13.18 -23.70
CA SER A 475 24.44 -13.40 -24.14
C SER A 475 25.25 -14.01 -22.98
N ASN A 476 26.10 -14.91 -23.27
CA ASN A 476 26.96 -15.51 -22.27
C ASN A 476 28.23 -16.05 -22.93
N ASN A 477 29.33 -15.75 -22.32
CA ASN A 477 30.63 -16.26 -22.76
C ASN A 477 30.83 -17.73 -22.36
N LEU A 478 31.86 -18.34 -22.92
CA LEU A 478 32.18 -19.74 -22.74
C LEU A 478 32.32 -20.11 -21.23
N ASN A 479 33.05 -19.35 -20.45
CA ASN A 479 33.29 -19.64 -19.05
C ASN A 479 32.01 -19.60 -18.19
N LYS A 480 31.15 -18.62 -18.43
CA LYS A 480 29.89 -18.49 -17.71
C LYS A 480 28.91 -19.63 -18.01
N ARG A 481 28.96 -20.13 -19.23
CA ARG A 481 28.05 -21.19 -19.69
C ARG A 481 28.50 -22.57 -19.21
N MET A 482 29.76 -22.91 -19.43
CA MET A 482 30.25 -24.26 -19.29
C MET A 482 31.39 -24.44 -18.27
N GLY A 483 31.87 -23.33 -17.69
CA GLY A 483 33.07 -23.34 -16.88
C GLY A 483 34.33 -23.62 -17.69
N GLU A 484 35.38 -24.10 -17.03
CA GLU A 484 36.64 -24.43 -17.69
C GLU A 484 36.51 -25.78 -18.46
N LEU A 485 36.63 -25.74 -19.77
CA LEU A 485 36.47 -26.91 -20.63
C LEU A 485 37.78 -27.64 -20.98
N ARG A 486 38.92 -27.03 -20.67
CA ARG A 486 40.21 -27.63 -20.95
C ARG A 486 40.42 -28.85 -20.09
N ASN A 487 40.98 -29.91 -20.68
CA ASN A 487 41.25 -31.21 -20.02
C ASN A 487 39.99 -32.00 -19.60
N LEU A 488 38.94 -31.97 -20.45
CA LEU A 488 37.81 -32.89 -20.29
C LEU A 488 38.12 -34.28 -20.86
N ASN A 489 37.86 -35.33 -20.06
CA ASN A 489 38.17 -36.71 -20.40
C ASN A 489 37.02 -37.42 -21.14
N TYR A 490 35.87 -36.75 -21.36
CA TYR A 490 34.66 -37.34 -21.94
C TYR A 490 34.13 -36.55 -23.09
N ASP A 491 33.50 -37.23 -24.05
CA ASP A 491 33.08 -36.67 -25.33
C ASP A 491 31.70 -35.98 -25.28
N THR A 492 30.93 -36.26 -24.24
CA THR A 492 29.53 -35.78 -24.15
C THR A 492 29.30 -35.12 -22.80
N GLY A 493 28.50 -34.09 -22.76
CA GLY A 493 28.16 -33.41 -21.52
C GLY A 493 26.79 -32.79 -21.52
N VAL A 494 26.21 -32.72 -20.32
CA VAL A 494 25.05 -31.89 -20.01
C VAL A 494 25.48 -30.84 -19.00
N TRP A 495 24.91 -29.67 -19.12
CA TRP A 495 25.20 -28.58 -18.20
C TRP A 495 23.96 -27.76 -17.90
N ALA A 496 23.95 -27.12 -16.75
CA ALA A 496 22.96 -26.18 -16.32
C ALA A 496 23.62 -24.91 -15.75
N ARG A 497 22.94 -23.80 -15.89
CA ARG A 497 23.37 -22.51 -15.38
C ARG A 497 22.19 -21.78 -14.78
N ILE A 498 22.41 -21.14 -13.63
CA ILE A 498 21.43 -20.27 -12.96
C ILE A 498 22.09 -18.92 -12.73
N VAL A 499 21.39 -17.86 -13.09
CA VAL A 499 21.84 -16.48 -12.88
C VAL A 499 20.78 -15.74 -12.10
N ASN A 500 21.20 -15.03 -11.06
CA ASN A 500 20.39 -14.03 -10.36
C ASN A 500 21.11 -12.69 -10.47
N GLY A 501 20.38 -11.63 -10.83
CA GLY A 501 20.96 -10.32 -10.96
C GLY A 501 19.99 -9.19 -10.66
N LYS A 502 20.59 -8.03 -10.40
CA LYS A 502 19.88 -6.76 -10.22
C LYS A 502 20.63 -5.68 -10.98
N GLY A 503 19.88 -4.90 -11.76
CA GLY A 503 20.37 -3.73 -12.47
C GLY A 503 19.56 -2.48 -12.14
N ALA A 504 20.12 -1.33 -12.46
CA ALA A 504 19.46 -0.03 -12.30
C ALA A 504 19.98 0.99 -13.31
N SER A 505 19.10 1.91 -13.73
CA SER A 505 19.48 3.12 -14.46
C SER A 505 19.53 4.35 -13.54
N GLU A 506 20.25 5.39 -13.98
CA GLU A 506 20.34 6.67 -13.25
C GLU A 506 18.97 7.37 -13.11
N ASN A 507 18.00 7.10 -13.99
CA ASN A 507 16.69 7.76 -13.97
C ASN A 507 15.67 7.05 -13.08
N GLY A 508 16.10 6.04 -12.28
CA GLY A 508 15.26 5.36 -11.29
C GLY A 508 14.56 4.09 -11.81
N TYR A 509 14.93 3.57 -12.98
CA TYR A 509 14.55 2.23 -13.38
C TYR A 509 15.37 1.20 -12.61
N ASN A 510 14.71 0.19 -12.07
CA ASN A 510 15.31 -0.95 -11.40
C ASN A 510 14.80 -2.24 -12.02
N ASP A 511 15.70 -3.21 -12.15
CA ASP A 511 15.40 -4.52 -12.68
C ASP A 511 16.01 -5.62 -11.80
N THR A 512 15.25 -6.68 -11.58
CA THR A 512 15.73 -7.93 -10.95
C THR A 512 15.40 -9.08 -11.88
N PHE A 513 16.36 -9.97 -12.12
CA PHE A 513 16.15 -11.07 -13.04
C PHE A 513 16.73 -12.40 -12.53
N ASN A 514 16.04 -13.45 -12.92
CA ASN A 514 16.48 -14.83 -12.74
C ASN A 514 16.53 -15.50 -14.11
N HIS A 515 17.67 -16.09 -14.44
CA HIS A 515 17.89 -16.77 -15.70
C HIS A 515 18.32 -18.21 -15.45
N VAL A 516 17.71 -19.15 -16.13
CA VAL A 516 18.06 -20.55 -16.13
C VAL A 516 18.38 -20.97 -17.54
N GLN A 517 19.46 -21.68 -17.73
CA GLN A 517 19.89 -22.21 -19.00
C GLN A 517 20.37 -23.64 -18.83
N ILE A 518 19.96 -24.51 -19.73
CA ILE A 518 20.43 -25.91 -19.80
C ILE A 518 20.99 -26.19 -21.19
N GLY A 519 21.93 -27.08 -21.28
CA GLY A 519 22.48 -27.44 -22.56
C GLY A 519 23.05 -28.86 -22.58
N TYR A 520 23.22 -29.34 -23.80
CA TYR A 520 23.82 -30.64 -24.12
C TYR A 520 24.81 -30.43 -25.25
N ASP A 521 26.01 -30.99 -25.14
CA ASP A 521 27.04 -30.90 -26.17
C ASP A 521 27.81 -32.22 -26.35
N LYS A 522 28.46 -32.25 -27.51
CA LYS A 522 29.41 -33.30 -27.85
C LYS A 522 30.75 -32.68 -28.17
N LYS A 523 31.82 -33.26 -27.62
CA LYS A 523 33.20 -32.95 -27.91
C LYS A 523 33.67 -33.77 -29.13
N SER A 524 34.44 -33.18 -29.99
CA SER A 524 35.16 -33.82 -31.08
C SER A 524 36.62 -33.43 -30.98
N GLU A 525 37.47 -34.38 -30.62
CA GLU A 525 38.91 -34.16 -30.54
C GLU A 525 39.55 -34.15 -31.92
N LYS A 526 40.46 -33.22 -32.12
CA LYS A 526 41.32 -33.06 -33.29
C LYS A 526 42.77 -33.02 -32.82
N GLN A 527 43.70 -33.04 -33.77
CA GLN A 527 45.12 -33.15 -33.47
C GLN A 527 45.63 -31.98 -32.60
N ASP A 528 45.17 -30.77 -32.83
CA ASP A 528 45.66 -29.55 -32.19
C ASP A 528 44.56 -28.73 -31.47
N PHE A 529 43.30 -29.21 -31.45
CA PHE A 529 42.15 -28.50 -30.87
C PHE A 529 40.97 -29.41 -30.61
N ASP A 530 40.16 -29.03 -29.66
CA ASP A 530 38.87 -29.60 -29.32
C ASP A 530 37.70 -28.77 -29.85
N VAL A 531 36.67 -29.41 -30.40
CA VAL A 531 35.46 -28.75 -30.82
C VAL A 531 34.29 -29.25 -29.98
N PHE A 532 33.60 -28.34 -29.28
CA PHE A 532 32.35 -28.60 -28.58
C PHE A 532 31.20 -28.07 -29.40
N THR A 533 30.18 -28.88 -29.66
CA THR A 533 28.99 -28.49 -30.41
C THR A 533 27.76 -28.91 -29.65
N GLY A 534 26.81 -28.00 -29.45
CA GLY A 534 25.67 -28.28 -28.58
C GLY A 534 24.43 -27.45 -28.82
N LEU A 535 23.37 -27.87 -28.14
CA LEU A 535 22.09 -27.17 -28.11
C LEU A 535 21.82 -26.65 -26.68
N THR A 536 21.05 -25.58 -26.60
CA THR A 536 20.69 -24.98 -25.30
C THR A 536 19.26 -24.49 -25.30
N ALA A 537 18.61 -24.54 -24.13
CA ALA A 537 17.33 -23.93 -23.85
C ALA A 537 17.46 -22.96 -22.68
N THR A 538 16.75 -21.82 -22.75
CA THR A 538 16.82 -20.77 -21.73
C THR A 538 15.45 -20.33 -21.29
N TYR A 539 15.38 -19.90 -20.03
CA TYR A 539 14.23 -19.20 -19.44
C TYR A 539 14.73 -18.05 -18.58
N THR A 540 14.20 -16.84 -18.82
CA THR A 540 14.53 -15.65 -18.02
C THR A 540 13.24 -15.02 -17.52
N HIS A 541 13.17 -14.79 -16.21
CA HIS A 541 12.13 -14.02 -15.54
C HIS A 541 12.73 -12.74 -15.03
N SER A 542 12.13 -11.58 -15.37
CA SER A 542 12.56 -10.28 -14.86
C SER A 542 11.40 -9.46 -14.32
N ASN A 543 11.68 -8.67 -13.27
CA ASN A 543 10.78 -7.71 -12.65
C ASN A 543 11.38 -6.31 -12.77
N GLY A 544 10.75 -5.46 -13.58
CA GLY A 544 11.15 -4.08 -13.76
C GLY A 544 10.24 -3.11 -13.02
N SER A 545 10.79 -2.06 -12.41
CA SER A 545 10.04 -1.04 -11.69
C SER A 545 10.68 0.33 -11.77
N SER A 546 9.84 1.37 -11.70
CA SER A 546 10.20 2.77 -11.51
C SER A 546 9.08 3.49 -10.77
N ASP A 547 9.22 4.79 -10.52
CA ASP A 547 8.13 5.63 -9.99
C ASP A 547 6.90 5.65 -10.93
N PHE A 548 7.07 5.28 -12.18
CA PHE A 548 6.11 5.45 -13.26
C PHE A 548 5.37 4.15 -13.59
N TYR A 549 6.06 3.01 -13.56
CA TYR A 549 5.52 1.71 -13.94
C TYR A 549 6.14 0.58 -13.12
N ASN A 550 5.48 -0.57 -13.15
CA ASN A 550 6.03 -1.84 -12.71
C ASN A 550 5.57 -2.96 -13.65
N GLY A 551 6.28 -4.07 -13.66
CA GLY A 551 5.86 -5.21 -14.45
C GLY A 551 6.88 -6.32 -14.52
N THR A 552 6.50 -7.36 -15.25
CA THR A 552 7.28 -8.59 -15.42
C THR A 552 7.54 -8.90 -16.88
N ALA A 553 8.62 -9.60 -17.15
CA ALA A 553 8.89 -10.18 -18.45
C ALA A 553 9.37 -11.62 -18.32
N ASN A 554 8.86 -12.50 -19.18
CA ASN A 554 9.28 -13.88 -19.30
C ASN A 554 9.86 -14.11 -20.69
N THR A 555 11.11 -14.57 -20.77
CA THR A 555 11.79 -14.84 -22.02
C THR A 555 12.14 -16.32 -22.11
N TYR A 556 11.79 -16.95 -23.23
CA TYR A 556 12.07 -18.33 -23.55
C TYR A 556 12.99 -18.37 -24.76
N GLY A 557 13.97 -19.24 -24.77
CA GLY A 557 14.91 -19.32 -25.86
C GLY A 557 15.40 -20.73 -26.17
N LEU A 558 15.73 -20.94 -27.43
CA LEU A 558 16.43 -22.12 -27.92
C LEU A 558 17.67 -21.67 -28.69
N GLY A 559 18.77 -22.38 -28.54
CA GLY A 559 20.01 -21.97 -29.17
C GLY A 559 20.93 -23.15 -29.57
N TYR A 560 21.84 -22.80 -30.45
CA TYR A 560 22.95 -23.64 -30.89
C TYR A 560 24.23 -22.94 -30.53
N TYR A 561 25.26 -23.69 -30.15
CA TYR A 561 26.61 -23.17 -29.91
C TYR A 561 27.71 -24.11 -30.40
N SER A 562 28.86 -23.53 -30.68
CA SER A 562 30.07 -24.23 -31.01
C SER A 562 31.28 -23.50 -30.43
N SER A 563 32.12 -24.26 -29.73
CA SER A 563 33.33 -23.74 -29.10
C SER A 563 34.54 -24.53 -29.61
N ILE A 564 35.57 -23.83 -30.02
CA ILE A 564 36.85 -24.42 -30.46
C ILE A 564 37.91 -23.99 -29.45
N ILE A 565 38.64 -24.95 -28.91
CA ILE A 565 39.70 -24.73 -27.93
C ILE A 565 40.99 -25.38 -28.44
N TYR A 566 41.98 -24.56 -28.73
CA TYR A 566 43.29 -25.00 -29.21
C TYR A 566 44.25 -25.32 -28.04
N ASP A 567 45.13 -26.29 -28.21
CA ASP A 567 46.16 -26.66 -27.23
C ASP A 567 47.11 -25.50 -26.91
N CYS A 568 47.35 -24.59 -27.87
CA CYS A 568 48.18 -23.39 -27.69
C CYS A 568 47.51 -22.33 -26.78
N GLY A 569 46.29 -22.56 -26.29
CA GLY A 569 45.56 -21.62 -25.42
C GLY A 569 44.59 -20.71 -26.14
N LEU A 570 44.58 -20.68 -27.46
CA LEU A 570 43.63 -19.94 -28.27
C LEU A 570 42.25 -20.59 -28.12
N TYR A 571 41.16 -19.79 -28.14
CA TYR A 571 39.82 -20.31 -28.28
C TYR A 571 38.89 -19.38 -29.03
N ALA A 572 37.86 -19.95 -29.61
CA ALA A 572 36.75 -19.24 -30.22
C ALA A 572 35.43 -19.87 -29.76
N ASP A 573 34.47 -19.04 -29.43
CA ASP A 573 33.12 -19.46 -29.00
C ASP A 573 32.07 -18.76 -29.82
N PHE A 574 31.11 -19.51 -30.31
CA PHE A 574 29.98 -19.04 -31.07
C PHE A 574 28.68 -19.53 -30.43
N ILE A 575 27.70 -18.64 -30.24
CA ILE A 575 26.35 -18.99 -29.82
C ILE A 575 25.32 -18.24 -30.65
N SER A 576 24.22 -18.92 -30.99
CA SER A 576 23.07 -18.32 -31.64
C SER A 576 21.80 -18.79 -30.96
N LYS A 577 20.87 -17.87 -30.69
CA LYS A 577 19.59 -18.14 -30.00
C LYS A 577 18.43 -17.46 -30.68
N VAL A 578 17.27 -18.14 -30.71
CA VAL A 578 15.96 -17.54 -30.98
C VAL A 578 15.26 -17.38 -29.64
N LEU A 579 14.69 -16.19 -29.42
CA LEU A 579 14.08 -15.80 -28.16
C LEU A 579 12.65 -15.31 -28.39
N TYR A 580 11.76 -15.68 -27.48
CA TYR A 580 10.39 -15.21 -27.40
C TYR A 580 10.14 -14.62 -26.01
N SER A 581 9.68 -13.37 -25.95
CA SER A 581 9.43 -12.67 -24.69
C SER A 581 7.97 -12.26 -24.56
N GLU A 582 7.37 -12.58 -23.43
CA GLU A 582 6.07 -12.06 -22.98
C GLU A 582 6.28 -11.06 -21.85
N GLN A 583 5.60 -9.91 -21.95
CA GLN A 583 5.77 -8.80 -21.04
C GLN A 583 4.40 -8.34 -20.54
N ASP A 584 4.27 -8.08 -19.24
CA ASP A 584 3.05 -7.57 -18.62
C ASP A 584 3.42 -6.37 -17.74
N TYR A 585 2.99 -5.16 -18.12
CA TYR A 585 3.36 -3.93 -17.47
C TYR A 585 2.16 -3.08 -17.10
N ASN A 586 2.24 -2.48 -15.93
CA ASN A 586 1.26 -1.57 -15.35
C ASN A 586 1.85 -0.16 -15.24
N LEU A 587 1.15 0.83 -15.81
CA LEU A 587 1.47 2.25 -15.66
C LEU A 587 0.74 2.81 -14.44
N HIS A 588 1.20 2.45 -13.24
CA HIS A 588 0.50 2.76 -11.99
C HIS A 588 0.42 4.26 -11.67
N LEU A 589 1.47 5.04 -11.99
CA LEU A 589 1.47 6.48 -11.72
C LEU A 589 0.38 7.24 -12.48
N LEU A 590 -0.01 6.75 -13.66
CA LEU A 590 -1.03 7.37 -14.49
C LEU A 590 -2.39 6.66 -14.41
N GLY A 591 -2.49 5.57 -13.67
CA GLY A 591 -3.72 4.79 -13.52
C GLY A 591 -4.18 4.04 -14.76
N PHE A 592 -3.27 3.72 -15.69
CA PHE A 592 -3.61 3.06 -16.95
C PHE A 592 -3.73 1.53 -16.90
N GLY A 593 -3.45 0.90 -15.79
CA GLY A 593 -3.55 -0.56 -15.67
C GLY A 593 -2.54 -1.36 -16.53
N ASN A 594 -2.73 -2.67 -16.54
CA ASN A 594 -1.81 -3.62 -17.18
C ASN A 594 -1.92 -3.64 -18.70
N LYS A 595 -0.79 -3.83 -19.35
CA LYS A 595 -0.68 -4.08 -20.81
C LYS A 595 0.30 -5.21 -21.09
N LYS A 596 -0.13 -6.16 -21.90
CA LYS A 596 0.70 -7.26 -22.39
C LYS A 596 1.30 -6.95 -23.74
N SER A 597 2.56 -7.28 -23.91
CA SER A 597 3.27 -7.20 -25.18
C SER A 597 4.06 -8.49 -25.41
N LYS A 598 4.33 -8.79 -26.67
CA LYS A 598 5.10 -9.94 -27.10
C LYS A 598 6.15 -9.48 -28.09
N ASN A 599 7.38 -9.95 -27.95
CA ASN A 599 8.40 -9.70 -28.94
C ASN A 599 9.27 -10.92 -29.20
N TYR A 600 9.94 -10.89 -30.34
CA TYR A 600 10.85 -11.92 -30.81
C TYR A 600 12.22 -11.32 -30.96
N SER A 601 13.24 -12.10 -30.62
CA SER A 601 14.64 -11.69 -30.81
C SER A 601 15.45 -12.85 -31.37
N PHE A 602 16.46 -12.52 -32.12
CA PHE A 602 17.51 -13.42 -32.55
C PHE A 602 18.83 -12.89 -32.03
N LEU A 603 19.57 -13.69 -31.30
CA LEU A 603 20.85 -13.32 -30.72
C LEU A 603 21.96 -14.19 -31.36
N THR A 604 23.09 -13.57 -31.68
CA THR A 604 24.35 -14.25 -31.99
C THR A 604 25.48 -13.56 -31.25
N SER A 605 26.41 -14.35 -30.72
CA SER A 605 27.63 -13.85 -30.11
C SER A 605 28.82 -14.69 -30.61
N PHE A 606 29.92 -13.99 -30.82
CA PHE A 606 31.20 -14.57 -31.16
C PHE A 606 32.26 -14.02 -30.19
N GLU A 607 32.85 -14.90 -29.37
CA GLU A 607 33.95 -14.58 -28.46
C GLU A 607 35.22 -15.24 -28.97
N PHE A 608 36.32 -14.51 -28.83
CA PHE A 608 37.66 -14.95 -29.15
C PHE A 608 38.60 -14.59 -28.00
N GLY A 609 39.44 -15.53 -27.57
CA GLY A 609 40.37 -15.27 -26.49
C GLY A 609 41.62 -16.13 -26.58
N TYR A 610 42.64 -15.67 -25.85
CA TYR A 610 43.93 -16.36 -25.77
C TYR A 610 44.36 -16.49 -24.33
N ARG A 611 44.50 -17.70 -23.82
CA ARG A 611 45.05 -17.98 -22.50
C ARG A 611 46.54 -18.12 -22.59
N HIS A 612 47.26 -17.16 -22.06
CA HIS A 612 48.67 -17.18 -21.88
C HIS A 612 49.06 -17.61 -20.47
N SER A 613 49.79 -18.73 -20.35
CA SER A 613 50.31 -19.18 -19.06
C SER A 613 51.50 -18.34 -18.65
N ILE A 614 51.40 -17.64 -17.50
CA ILE A 614 52.47 -16.86 -16.90
C ILE A 614 53.39 -17.80 -16.08
N SER A 615 52.82 -18.80 -15.47
CA SER A 615 53.49 -19.88 -14.74
C SER A 615 52.67 -21.16 -14.87
N ASP A 616 53.13 -22.26 -14.30
CA ASP A 616 52.40 -23.54 -14.31
C ASP A 616 50.98 -23.40 -13.73
N ASN A 617 50.81 -22.48 -12.81
CA ASN A 617 49.52 -22.31 -12.10
C ASN A 617 48.80 -21.00 -12.36
N SER A 618 49.39 -20.06 -13.15
CA SER A 618 48.85 -18.74 -13.33
C SER A 618 48.72 -18.37 -14.81
N PHE A 619 47.64 -17.72 -15.15
CA PHE A 619 47.39 -17.28 -16.54
C PHE A 619 46.85 -15.86 -16.61
N ILE A 620 47.03 -15.27 -17.79
CA ILE A 620 46.34 -14.07 -18.25
C ILE A 620 45.57 -14.40 -19.54
N GLU A 621 44.36 -13.88 -19.67
CA GLU A 621 43.47 -14.22 -20.78
C GLU A 621 42.80 -12.94 -21.34
N PRO A 622 43.45 -12.27 -22.32
CA PRO A 622 42.80 -11.26 -23.13
C PRO A 622 41.71 -11.89 -23.98
N LYS A 623 40.57 -11.18 -24.11
CA LYS A 623 39.44 -11.62 -24.93
C LYS A 623 38.65 -10.48 -25.53
N ALA A 624 38.02 -10.80 -26.65
CA ALA A 624 37.14 -9.91 -27.40
C ALA A 624 35.87 -10.66 -27.72
N GLU A 625 34.72 -10.01 -27.57
CA GLU A 625 33.42 -10.56 -27.89
C GLU A 625 32.65 -9.52 -28.73
N ILE A 626 31.96 -9.99 -29.74
CA ILE A 626 30.97 -9.24 -30.49
C ILE A 626 29.62 -9.92 -30.38
N ILE A 627 28.63 -9.17 -29.94
CA ILE A 627 27.25 -9.61 -29.76
C ILE A 627 26.41 -8.85 -30.77
N SER A 628 25.60 -9.56 -31.54
CA SER A 628 24.70 -8.96 -32.50
C SER A 628 23.41 -9.74 -32.57
N GLY A 629 22.41 -9.20 -33.27
CA GLY A 629 21.16 -9.90 -33.48
C GLY A 629 20.05 -9.00 -34.01
N TYR A 630 18.84 -9.42 -33.77
CA TYR A 630 17.64 -8.69 -34.16
C TYR A 630 16.66 -8.69 -32.99
N ILE A 631 16.12 -7.54 -32.65
CA ILE A 631 15.03 -7.36 -31.70
C ILE A 631 13.85 -6.77 -32.46
N SER A 632 12.70 -7.46 -32.43
CA SER A 632 11.48 -6.96 -33.05
C SER A 632 11.00 -5.68 -32.36
N LYS A 633 10.22 -4.87 -33.08
CA LYS A 633 9.58 -3.69 -32.54
C LYS A 633 8.77 -4.02 -31.28
N ASN A 634 8.64 -3.06 -30.39
CA ASN A 634 7.86 -3.20 -29.17
C ASN A 634 6.92 -1.99 -29.02
N ASP A 635 5.61 -2.26 -29.04
CA ASP A 635 4.58 -1.25 -29.03
C ASP A 635 3.65 -1.47 -27.84
N TYR A 636 3.49 -0.44 -27.02
CA TYR A 636 2.50 -0.39 -25.95
C TYR A 636 1.53 0.75 -26.21
N ALA A 637 0.24 0.47 -26.15
CA ALA A 637 -0.79 1.48 -26.26
C ALA A 637 -1.87 1.29 -25.21
N TRP A 638 -2.18 2.34 -24.50
CA TRP A 638 -3.24 2.40 -23.51
C TRP A 638 -4.27 3.44 -23.92
N ASN A 639 -5.53 3.13 -23.65
CA ASN A 639 -6.62 4.08 -23.74
C ASN A 639 -7.38 4.02 -22.41
N ASN A 640 -7.45 5.12 -21.71
CA ASN A 640 -8.22 5.24 -20.49
C ASN A 640 -8.92 6.60 -20.47
N ASN A 641 -10.26 6.57 -20.49
CA ASN A 641 -11.12 7.76 -20.34
C ASN A 641 -10.79 8.91 -21.30
N GLY A 642 -10.50 8.62 -22.53
CA GLY A 642 -10.21 9.61 -23.56
C GLY A 642 -8.76 10.11 -23.56
N ILE A 643 -7.89 9.56 -22.70
CA ILE A 643 -6.45 9.77 -22.78
C ILE A 643 -5.82 8.57 -23.47
N ASN A 644 -5.15 8.81 -24.58
CA ASN A 644 -4.40 7.83 -25.30
C ASN A 644 -2.92 7.97 -24.96
N LEU A 645 -2.28 6.89 -24.61
CA LEU A 645 -0.85 6.84 -24.35
C LEU A 645 -0.22 5.75 -25.19
N ALA A 646 0.87 6.04 -25.87
CA ALA A 646 1.61 5.05 -26.64
C ALA A 646 3.12 5.20 -26.42
N MET A 647 3.79 4.06 -26.30
CA MET A 647 5.25 3.93 -26.28
C MET A 647 5.65 2.94 -27.36
N MET A 648 6.51 3.34 -28.27
CA MET A 648 6.86 2.55 -29.43
C MET A 648 8.37 2.55 -29.63
N THR A 649 8.94 1.40 -29.99
CA THR A 649 10.30 1.30 -30.53
C THR A 649 10.27 0.61 -31.89
N ASP A 650 11.09 1.07 -32.79
CA ASP A 650 11.36 0.34 -34.01
C ASP A 650 12.13 -0.96 -33.73
N SER A 651 12.14 -1.87 -34.72
CA SER A 651 13.02 -3.04 -34.68
C SER A 651 14.48 -2.59 -34.66
N ASN A 652 15.32 -3.33 -33.96
CA ASN A 652 16.73 -2.99 -33.77
C ASN A 652 17.64 -4.15 -34.14
N VAL A 653 18.80 -3.80 -34.69
CA VAL A 653 19.93 -4.70 -34.91
C VAL A 653 21.06 -4.23 -34.02
N PRO A 654 21.07 -4.64 -32.73
CA PRO A 654 22.15 -4.28 -31.82
C PRO A 654 23.46 -4.93 -32.30
N VAL A 655 24.55 -4.17 -32.22
CA VAL A 655 25.92 -4.67 -32.35
C VAL A 655 26.70 -4.09 -31.19
N ILE A 656 27.18 -4.97 -30.31
CA ILE A 656 27.84 -4.61 -29.05
C ILE A 656 29.20 -5.29 -29.02
N GLY A 657 30.22 -4.52 -28.72
CA GLY A 657 31.59 -5.00 -28.54
C GLY A 657 31.91 -5.16 -27.06
N LYS A 658 32.72 -6.15 -26.71
CA LYS A 658 33.25 -6.34 -25.38
C LYS A 658 34.73 -6.73 -25.47
N LEU A 659 35.59 -5.95 -24.86
CA LEU A 659 37.03 -6.18 -24.81
C LEU A 659 37.50 -6.22 -23.36
N GLY A 660 38.37 -7.15 -23.05
CA GLY A 660 38.84 -7.21 -21.68
C GLY A 660 39.95 -8.22 -21.45
N VAL A 661 40.34 -8.29 -20.20
CA VAL A 661 41.37 -9.22 -19.73
C VAL A 661 40.94 -9.84 -18.42
N SER A 662 41.16 -11.12 -18.29
CA SER A 662 41.07 -11.83 -17.01
C SER A 662 42.41 -12.45 -16.64
N THR A 663 42.64 -12.63 -15.36
CA THR A 663 43.77 -13.37 -14.80
C THR A 663 43.24 -14.42 -13.83
N GLY A 664 43.96 -15.50 -13.66
CA GLY A 664 43.56 -16.55 -12.75
C GLY A 664 44.67 -17.44 -12.28
N ASN A 665 44.38 -18.20 -11.24
CA ASN A 665 45.27 -19.20 -10.67
C ASN A 665 44.58 -20.56 -10.63
N ILE A 666 45.34 -21.62 -10.91
CA ILE A 666 44.92 -23.00 -10.88
C ILE A 666 45.58 -23.68 -9.65
N PHE A 667 44.74 -24.17 -8.74
CA PHE A 667 45.16 -24.91 -7.57
C PHE A 667 44.88 -26.39 -7.84
N SER A 668 45.96 -27.18 -8.02
CA SER A 668 45.86 -28.62 -8.23
C SER A 668 45.83 -29.33 -6.88
N LEU A 669 44.75 -30.09 -6.66
CA LEU A 669 44.57 -31.01 -5.54
C LEU A 669 44.64 -32.44 -6.06
N ASP A 670 44.87 -33.41 -5.21
CA ASP A 670 45.12 -34.81 -5.62
C ASP A 670 44.09 -35.39 -6.62
N THR A 671 42.83 -34.99 -6.52
CA THR A 671 41.75 -35.51 -7.37
C THR A 671 40.95 -34.39 -8.09
N SER A 672 41.28 -33.13 -7.87
CA SER A 672 40.50 -31.99 -8.36
C SER A 672 41.37 -30.77 -8.62
N ASN A 673 40.93 -29.92 -9.57
CA ASN A 673 41.54 -28.64 -9.82
C ASN A 673 40.54 -27.55 -9.52
N ILE A 674 40.99 -26.51 -8.84
CA ILE A 674 40.22 -25.29 -8.57
C ILE A 674 40.90 -24.15 -9.31
N THR A 675 40.14 -23.45 -10.14
CA THR A 675 40.57 -22.24 -10.86
C THR A 675 39.87 -21.03 -10.30
N THR A 676 40.59 -20.07 -9.77
CA THR A 676 40.07 -18.74 -9.44
C THR A 676 40.42 -17.78 -10.56
N HIS A 677 39.54 -16.83 -10.83
CA HIS A 677 39.81 -15.80 -11.84
C HIS A 677 39.15 -14.45 -11.48
N ALA A 678 39.75 -13.38 -11.98
CA ALA A 678 39.22 -12.04 -11.93
C ALA A 678 39.40 -11.37 -13.29
N GLY A 679 38.40 -10.56 -13.69
CA GLY A 679 38.43 -9.93 -15.02
C GLY A 679 37.85 -8.54 -15.00
N VAL A 680 38.32 -7.72 -15.93
CA VAL A 680 37.81 -6.38 -16.23
C VAL A 680 37.55 -6.27 -17.72
N TYR A 681 36.40 -5.79 -18.07
CA TYR A 681 35.93 -5.71 -19.46
C TYR A 681 35.32 -4.35 -19.74
N TYR A 682 35.55 -3.82 -20.94
CA TYR A 682 34.87 -2.68 -21.50
C TYR A 682 33.84 -3.16 -22.53
N GLU A 683 32.56 -2.94 -22.21
CA GLU A 683 31.41 -3.28 -23.05
C GLU A 683 30.84 -2.00 -23.62
N PHE A 684 30.67 -1.93 -24.95
CA PHE A 684 30.27 -0.71 -25.66
C PHE A 684 29.40 -0.99 -26.86
N ASP A 685 28.46 -0.10 -27.12
CA ASP A 685 27.58 -0.14 -28.27
C ASP A 685 28.34 0.30 -29.55
N ILE A 686 28.35 -0.56 -30.57
CA ILE A 686 28.84 -0.23 -31.91
C ILE A 686 27.71 0.44 -32.71
N THR A 687 26.50 -0.08 -32.61
CA THR A 687 25.27 0.55 -33.17
C THR A 687 24.53 1.32 -32.08
N LYS A 688 23.66 2.25 -32.46
CA LYS A 688 22.79 2.97 -31.54
C LYS A 688 21.62 2.08 -31.08
N THR A 689 21.10 2.33 -29.88
CA THR A 689 19.80 1.80 -29.47
C THR A 689 18.68 2.32 -30.39
N PRO A 690 17.51 1.66 -30.46
CA PRO A 690 16.44 2.12 -31.35
C PRO A 690 15.90 3.49 -30.93
N ASP A 691 15.36 4.22 -31.90
CA ASP A 691 14.59 5.43 -31.62
C ASP A 691 13.32 5.05 -30.88
N ILE A 692 12.92 5.88 -29.92
CA ILE A 692 11.73 5.67 -29.08
C ILE A 692 10.76 6.80 -29.36
N THR A 693 9.52 6.45 -29.64
CA THR A 693 8.41 7.39 -29.77
C THR A 693 7.47 7.24 -28.58
N LEU A 694 7.33 8.32 -27.82
CA LEU A 694 6.37 8.46 -26.72
C LEU A 694 5.27 9.42 -27.17
N ARG A 695 4.03 9.01 -27.11
CA ARG A 695 2.89 9.82 -27.55
C ARG A 695 1.79 9.80 -26.50
N ASP A 696 1.25 10.95 -26.22
CA ASP A 696 0.02 11.14 -25.45
C ASP A 696 -1.00 11.98 -26.24
N ASP A 697 -2.07 12.41 -25.60
CA ASP A 697 -3.08 13.27 -26.21
C ASP A 697 -2.66 14.76 -26.30
N VAL A 698 -1.50 15.10 -25.77
CA VAL A 698 -0.88 16.43 -25.82
C VAL A 698 0.13 16.52 -26.96
N GLY A 699 1.05 15.54 -27.04
CA GLY A 699 2.15 15.61 -27.96
C GLY A 699 2.81 14.27 -28.31
N THR A 700 3.82 14.36 -29.17
CA THR A 700 4.68 13.24 -29.55
C THR A 700 6.14 13.60 -29.31
N TYR A 701 6.83 12.78 -28.54
CA TYR A 701 8.23 12.94 -28.17
C TYR A 701 9.05 11.84 -28.85
N ASN A 702 9.91 12.26 -29.77
CA ASN A 702 10.83 11.35 -30.47
C ASN A 702 12.22 11.43 -29.84
N ILE A 703 12.60 10.37 -29.16
CA ILE A 703 13.86 10.25 -28.45
C ILE A 703 14.82 9.45 -29.32
N LYS A 704 15.90 10.08 -29.72
CA LYS A 704 16.91 9.45 -30.55
C LYS A 704 17.72 8.43 -29.78
N GLY A 705 17.92 7.27 -30.38
CA GLY A 705 18.80 6.25 -29.87
C GLY A 705 20.24 6.75 -29.74
N LYS A 706 20.92 6.31 -28.73
CA LYS A 706 22.31 6.64 -28.47
C LYS A 706 23.14 5.38 -28.21
N LYS A 707 24.45 5.53 -28.23
CA LYS A 707 25.40 4.49 -27.84
C LYS A 707 25.67 4.63 -26.36
N ASP A 708 25.86 3.50 -25.69
CA ASP A 708 26.27 3.41 -24.29
C ASP A 708 27.55 2.59 -24.16
N ALA A 709 28.22 2.73 -23.03
CA ALA A 709 29.39 1.94 -22.70
C ALA A 709 29.53 1.81 -21.19
N ARG A 710 30.01 0.63 -20.75
CA ARG A 710 30.20 0.35 -19.32
C ARG A 710 31.43 -0.49 -19.04
N MET A 711 31.97 -0.36 -17.85
CA MET A 711 32.99 -1.25 -17.33
C MET A 711 32.32 -2.39 -16.58
N VAL A 712 32.74 -3.62 -16.86
CA VAL A 712 32.24 -4.84 -16.20
C VAL A 712 33.40 -5.46 -15.43
N TYR A 713 33.18 -5.77 -14.19
CA TYR A 713 34.12 -6.42 -13.28
C TYR A 713 33.58 -7.80 -12.91
N SER A 714 34.41 -8.82 -12.99
CA SER A 714 34.03 -10.17 -12.62
C SER A 714 35.07 -10.83 -11.72
N VAL A 715 34.60 -11.64 -10.80
CA VAL A 715 35.40 -12.59 -10.03
C VAL A 715 34.71 -13.93 -10.01
N GLY A 716 35.46 -15.02 -10.09
CA GLY A 716 34.85 -16.33 -10.10
C GLY A 716 35.79 -17.45 -9.64
N ILE A 717 35.14 -18.58 -9.39
CA ILE A 717 35.79 -19.84 -9.02
C ILE A 717 35.15 -20.97 -9.80
N ASN A 718 35.97 -21.81 -10.39
CA ASN A 718 35.55 -23.04 -11.07
C ASN A 718 36.32 -24.22 -10.51
N GLY A 719 35.69 -25.38 -10.36
CA GLY A 719 36.37 -26.56 -9.84
C GLY A 719 35.75 -27.85 -10.29
N ASN A 720 36.56 -28.90 -10.33
CA ASN A 720 36.11 -30.29 -10.54
C ASN A 720 35.80 -30.91 -9.19
N ILE A 721 34.57 -31.37 -8.98
CA ILE A 721 34.19 -32.16 -7.80
C ILE A 721 34.73 -33.57 -7.95
N ASN A 722 34.66 -34.10 -9.16
CA ASN A 722 35.19 -35.40 -9.54
C ASN A 722 35.53 -35.42 -11.03
N LYS A 723 35.92 -36.58 -11.58
CA LYS A 723 36.30 -36.70 -13.00
C LYS A 723 35.21 -36.29 -13.99
N ASN A 724 33.94 -36.38 -13.58
CA ASN A 724 32.78 -36.16 -14.44
C ASN A 724 32.06 -34.82 -14.16
N THR A 725 32.21 -34.24 -12.95
CA THR A 725 31.40 -33.13 -12.50
C THR A 725 32.23 -31.86 -12.27
N ARG A 726 31.84 -30.78 -12.89
CA ARG A 726 32.40 -29.46 -12.67
C ARG A 726 31.33 -28.51 -12.14
N ILE A 727 31.75 -27.58 -11.32
CA ILE A 727 30.93 -26.46 -10.82
C ILE A 727 31.69 -25.15 -10.98
N GLY A 728 30.94 -24.08 -11.17
CA GLY A 728 31.49 -22.75 -11.23
C GLY A 728 30.54 -21.73 -10.60
N VAL A 729 31.12 -20.67 -10.02
CA VAL A 729 30.39 -19.52 -9.53
C VAL A 729 31.13 -18.25 -9.95
N ASP A 730 30.41 -17.30 -10.54
CA ASP A 730 30.93 -16.00 -10.95
C ASP A 730 30.05 -14.90 -10.35
N ILE A 731 30.69 -13.81 -9.96
CA ILE A 731 30.02 -12.58 -9.50
C ILE A 731 30.43 -11.45 -10.43
N GLU A 732 29.47 -10.66 -10.88
CA GLU A 732 29.73 -9.50 -11.74
C GLU A 732 29.06 -8.24 -11.20
N ARG A 733 29.66 -7.12 -11.55
CA ARG A 733 29.16 -5.77 -11.38
C ARG A 733 29.56 -4.90 -12.58
N SER A 734 28.72 -3.92 -12.94
CA SER A 734 29.13 -2.91 -13.93
C SER A 734 28.98 -1.49 -13.39
N SER A 735 29.68 -0.54 -14.07
CA SER A 735 29.71 0.89 -13.72
C SER A 735 29.91 1.74 -14.96
N PHE A 736 29.51 3.02 -14.88
CA PHE A 736 29.70 4.06 -15.89
C PHE A 736 28.78 4.00 -17.11
N GLY A 737 27.82 3.06 -17.18
CA GLY A 737 26.81 3.02 -18.20
C GLY A 737 25.50 3.72 -17.78
N ASP A 738 24.62 3.99 -18.73
CA ASP A 738 23.24 4.45 -18.48
C ASP A 738 22.46 3.43 -17.64
N TYR A 739 22.71 2.14 -17.88
CA TYR A 739 22.21 1.02 -17.10
C TYR A 739 23.36 0.18 -16.59
N ASN A 740 23.39 -0.07 -15.28
CA ASN A 740 24.46 -0.82 -14.65
C ASN A 740 23.92 -2.02 -13.87
N ILE A 741 24.66 -3.12 -13.93
CA ILE A 741 24.44 -4.30 -13.09
C ILE A 741 25.03 -4.03 -11.72
N ASN A 742 24.17 -3.95 -10.69
CA ASN A 742 24.58 -3.73 -9.31
C ASN A 742 25.26 -4.97 -8.73
N HIS A 743 24.70 -6.13 -9.03
CA HIS A 743 25.26 -7.45 -8.79
C HIS A 743 24.64 -8.47 -9.73
N LEU A 744 25.42 -9.44 -10.12
CA LEU A 744 25.00 -10.63 -10.84
C LEU A 744 25.78 -11.80 -10.27
N VAL A 745 25.07 -12.86 -9.89
CA VAL A 745 25.65 -14.14 -9.46
C VAL A 745 25.27 -15.18 -10.48
N ASN A 746 26.26 -15.84 -11.04
CA ASN A 746 26.11 -16.96 -11.98
C ASN A 746 26.65 -18.21 -11.33
N ALA A 747 25.88 -19.27 -11.29
CA ALA A 747 26.30 -20.60 -10.89
C ALA A 747 26.09 -21.58 -12.05
N ASN A 748 27.08 -22.39 -12.33
CA ASN A 748 26.98 -23.42 -13.36
C ASN A 748 27.43 -24.80 -12.84
N ILE A 749 26.87 -25.83 -13.44
CA ILE A 749 27.25 -27.23 -13.23
C ILE A 749 27.32 -27.95 -14.57
N ARG A 750 28.34 -28.72 -14.77
CA ARG A 750 28.51 -29.61 -15.93
C ARG A 750 28.76 -31.07 -15.49
N TYR A 751 28.06 -31.99 -16.11
CA TYR A 751 28.30 -33.41 -15.98
C TYR A 751 28.70 -34.00 -17.34
N SER A 752 29.86 -34.65 -17.41
CA SER A 752 30.42 -35.24 -18.62
C SER A 752 30.38 -36.76 -18.52
N PHE A 753 30.03 -37.47 -19.58
CA PHE A 753 29.89 -38.93 -19.64
C PHE A 753 30.27 -39.49 -21.01
#